data_891e0cfcfbc2636a5db8b431af5b2f8c
#
_entry.id   891e0cfcfbc2636a5db8b431af5b2f8c
#
_cell.length_a   1.000
_cell.length_b   1.000
_cell.length_c   1.000
_cell.angle_alpha   90.00
_cell.angle_beta   90.00
_cell.angle_gamma   90.00
#
_symmetry.space_group_name_H-M   'P 1'
#
loop_
_entity.id
_entity.type
_entity.pdbx_description
1 polymer ?
#
loop_
_entity_poly.entity_id
_entity_poly.type
_entity_poly.pdbx_seq_one_letter_code
_entity_poly.pdbx_strand_id
1 'polypeptide(L)'
;MFEIQHVSKQFHGEYALRDVSLRIGSGLNFLVGASGSGKTTLLKILTGMDQEYDGGAFYRGQDLKKLTEEEKSRCYNELFGFIWQDFNLLEDHTVLENVMLPQHLKRQPDKQAALKVLRELHIAELANQKAGKLSGGQKQRVAIARELVKNPQVILADEPTSALDERSAKAIMDLLRVIAKKRTVIVVTHDTSLIHTGDKVYELDKGELISAPQAPAPVSGGMETLKSRRISPISSLSLAWSSLKSNAGRTVSSVLALIVSATLLLVTVSGAITGSGQEAFQKLFDTYGESILDVSVVGSFTSAGGTDGQSSDEPSADVDQDINGLYDRYLNDSRVSHIVFTQAYQDIALTVDGQTYTVESSGSVPHADKLTAGVMPMGEGYEIVIPKSFADQLGLSPEDTLGKTVDFSGSIYNWDSGQPVAMPVSVQAKIVGVMDTTVRYDYGDQVLSYTVDDAFFFSKSALDEMRSQAEITSGESNFVIRAKTPADMIAIKDELNAEGIVPLGRFELVEDMVRLNQQTTQQSGSAVMVISVLAVVVDLAVALVTALSRRREFAIFQISGYGKSHLMSIASAEYLMLGIGSAVIFLGISPLLNLGTTAFWNVNIMNGKMLGIGAALTFLAALFGWVLTAAVTANNKASAVLKTGEH
;
A
#
# COMPACT_ATOMS: atom_id res chain seq x y z
N MET A 1 7.40 27.10 -45.98
CA MET A 1 7.89 28.46 -46.02
C MET A 1 7.47 29.18 -44.78
N PHE A 2 8.41 29.85 -44.09
CA PHE A 2 8.12 30.67 -42.93
C PHE A 2 7.91 32.12 -43.30
N GLU A 3 7.04 32.81 -42.62
CA GLU A 3 6.78 34.23 -42.72
C GLU A 3 6.71 34.83 -41.32
N ILE A 4 7.55 35.83 -41.08
CA ILE A 4 7.66 36.58 -39.83
C ILE A 4 7.24 38.00 -40.12
N GLN A 5 6.29 38.57 -39.34
CA GLN A 5 5.71 39.87 -39.55
C GLN A 5 5.78 40.65 -38.24
N HIS A 6 6.62 41.69 -38.19
CA HIS A 6 6.75 42.64 -37.09
C HIS A 6 6.93 42.00 -35.71
N VAL A 7 7.78 40.96 -35.65
CA VAL A 7 7.98 40.20 -34.40
C VAL A 7 8.91 40.96 -33.46
N SER A 8 8.40 41.20 -32.24
CA SER A 8 9.16 41.75 -31.13
C SER A 8 9.04 40.85 -29.89
N LYS A 9 10.16 40.66 -29.17
CA LYS A 9 10.22 39.86 -27.94
C LYS A 9 11.13 40.54 -26.93
N GLN A 10 10.65 40.62 -25.69
CA GLN A 10 11.42 41.15 -24.55
C GLN A 10 11.64 40.09 -23.48
N PHE A 11 12.78 40.14 -22.79
CA PHE A 11 13.07 39.43 -21.56
C PHE A 11 13.57 40.43 -20.52
N HIS A 12 12.93 40.49 -19.38
CA HIS A 12 13.29 41.43 -18.28
C HIS A 12 13.44 42.90 -18.71
N GLY A 13 12.64 43.33 -19.70
CA GLY A 13 12.67 44.70 -20.19
C GLY A 13 13.64 44.96 -21.36
N GLU A 14 14.52 44.01 -21.68
CA GLU A 14 15.43 44.12 -22.82
C GLU A 14 14.87 43.40 -24.06
N TYR A 15 15.03 44.03 -25.23
CA TYR A 15 14.61 43.41 -26.49
C TYR A 15 15.58 42.35 -26.94
N ALA A 16 15.08 41.11 -27.04
CA ALA A 16 15.78 40.00 -27.72
C ALA A 16 15.51 40.03 -29.23
N LEU A 17 14.32 40.51 -29.63
CA LEU A 17 13.96 40.80 -31.03
C LEU A 17 13.17 42.10 -31.08
N ARG A 18 13.41 42.91 -32.10
CA ARG A 18 12.78 44.21 -32.29
C ARG A 18 12.33 44.35 -33.75
N ASP A 19 11.03 44.34 -33.99
CA ASP A 19 10.37 44.59 -35.28
C ASP A 19 10.94 43.76 -36.45
N VAL A 20 11.21 42.45 -36.20
CA VAL A 20 11.78 41.59 -37.18
C VAL A 20 10.73 41.12 -38.21
N SER A 21 10.99 41.36 -39.49
CA SER A 21 10.16 40.90 -40.60
C SER A 21 11.01 40.19 -41.67
N LEU A 22 10.72 38.92 -41.94
CA LEU A 22 11.48 38.12 -42.93
C LEU A 22 10.67 36.97 -43.47
N ARG A 23 11.10 36.42 -44.61
CA ARG A 23 10.55 35.18 -45.19
C ARG A 23 11.67 34.18 -45.49
N ILE A 24 11.49 32.93 -45.00
CA ILE A 24 12.45 31.84 -45.21
C ILE A 24 11.86 30.80 -46.18
N GLY A 25 12.57 30.55 -47.27
CA GLY A 25 12.19 29.59 -48.29
C GLY A 25 12.84 28.24 -48.15
N SER A 26 12.71 27.41 -49.21
CA SER A 26 13.35 26.09 -49.30
C SER A 26 14.88 26.17 -49.46
N GLY A 27 15.57 25.08 -49.18
CA GLY A 27 17.03 24.97 -49.27
C GLY A 27 17.75 25.31 -47.99
N LEU A 28 19.05 25.58 -48.05
CA LEU A 28 19.87 25.96 -46.91
C LEU A 28 19.76 27.47 -46.64
N ASN A 29 19.44 27.81 -45.42
CA ASN A 29 19.30 29.18 -44.95
C ASN A 29 20.14 29.35 -43.66
N PHE A 30 20.98 30.37 -43.60
CA PHE A 30 21.79 30.71 -42.46
C PHE A 30 21.18 31.89 -41.71
N LEU A 31 21.09 31.79 -40.40
CA LEU A 31 20.75 32.85 -39.50
C LEU A 31 22.01 33.19 -38.67
N VAL A 32 22.66 34.32 -38.99
CA VAL A 32 23.94 34.69 -38.43
C VAL A 32 23.85 35.91 -37.55
N GLY A 33 24.86 36.17 -36.72
CA GLY A 33 24.98 37.32 -35.85
C GLY A 33 25.79 37.01 -34.61
N ALA A 34 26.17 38.04 -33.87
CA ALA A 34 26.91 37.91 -32.62
C ALA A 34 26.13 37.11 -31.54
N SER A 35 26.83 36.60 -30.52
CA SER A 35 26.16 36.00 -29.37
C SER A 35 25.20 36.99 -28.73
N GLY A 36 23.98 36.56 -28.37
CA GLY A 36 22.95 37.44 -27.81
C GLY A 36 22.14 38.25 -28.83
N SER A 37 22.42 38.14 -30.16
CA SER A 37 21.66 38.92 -31.18
C SER A 37 20.22 38.46 -31.43
N GLY A 38 19.68 37.47 -30.69
CA GLY A 38 18.29 37.02 -30.80
C GLY A 38 18.05 35.81 -31.69
N LYS A 39 19.08 35.17 -32.27
CA LYS A 39 18.98 34.04 -33.20
C LYS A 39 18.21 32.83 -32.64
N THR A 40 18.61 32.37 -31.47
CA THR A 40 17.94 31.23 -30.80
C THR A 40 16.51 31.57 -30.40
N THR A 41 16.24 32.86 -30.03
CA THR A 41 14.88 33.35 -29.76
C THR A 41 14.03 33.27 -31.00
N LEU A 42 14.53 33.77 -32.13
CA LEU A 42 13.83 33.67 -33.41
C LEU A 42 13.58 32.23 -33.82
N LEU A 43 14.58 31.33 -33.65
CA LEU A 43 14.43 29.90 -33.91
C LEU A 43 13.30 29.28 -33.08
N LYS A 44 13.20 29.64 -31.78
CA LYS A 44 12.12 29.15 -30.90
C LYS A 44 10.74 29.66 -31.32
N ILE A 45 10.64 30.88 -31.85
CA ILE A 45 9.40 31.44 -32.41
C ILE A 45 9.00 30.70 -33.69
N LEU A 46 9.94 30.46 -34.61
CA LEU A 46 9.72 29.68 -35.86
C LEU A 46 9.21 28.26 -35.61
N THR A 47 9.40 27.74 -34.39
CA THR A 47 8.98 26.40 -34.02
C THR A 47 7.69 26.37 -33.23
N GLY A 48 7.18 27.54 -32.79
CA GLY A 48 6.06 27.63 -31.84
C GLY A 48 6.41 27.21 -30.42
N MET A 49 7.70 27.05 -30.09
CA MET A 49 8.17 26.78 -28.72
C MET A 49 8.00 28.01 -27.82
N ASP A 50 8.27 29.21 -28.39
CA ASP A 50 7.97 30.47 -27.75
C ASP A 50 6.77 31.10 -28.46
N GLN A 51 5.70 31.37 -27.74
CA GLN A 51 4.45 31.97 -28.23
C GLN A 51 4.18 33.35 -27.60
N GLU A 52 5.04 33.80 -26.68
CA GLU A 52 4.92 35.06 -25.95
C GLU A 52 5.73 36.14 -26.66
N TYR A 53 5.24 36.71 -27.76
CA TYR A 53 5.87 37.78 -28.56
C TYR A 53 4.79 38.65 -29.20
N ASP A 54 5.16 39.86 -29.63
CA ASP A 54 4.31 40.72 -30.42
C ASP A 54 4.55 40.43 -31.91
N GLY A 55 3.54 40.74 -32.77
CA GLY A 55 3.58 40.43 -34.18
C GLY A 55 3.08 39.02 -34.55
N GLY A 56 3.43 38.53 -35.74
CA GLY A 56 2.97 37.27 -36.29
C GLY A 56 4.10 36.40 -36.84
N ALA A 57 4.01 35.07 -36.57
CA ALA A 57 4.89 34.08 -37.15
C ALA A 57 4.06 32.95 -37.77
N PHE A 58 4.30 32.68 -39.04
CA PHE A 58 3.48 31.75 -39.84
C PHE A 58 4.35 30.69 -40.51
N TYR A 59 3.84 29.45 -40.55
CA TYR A 59 4.36 28.40 -41.40
C TYR A 59 3.27 27.93 -42.36
N ARG A 60 3.51 28.14 -43.67
CA ARG A 60 2.51 27.86 -44.74
C ARG A 60 1.13 28.46 -44.46
N GLY A 61 1.07 29.68 -43.89
CA GLY A 61 -0.15 30.37 -43.56
C GLY A 61 -0.77 29.98 -42.20
N GLN A 62 -0.28 28.96 -41.51
CA GLN A 62 -0.71 28.62 -40.16
C GLN A 62 0.00 29.51 -39.12
N ASP A 63 -0.75 30.13 -38.25
CA ASP A 63 -0.23 30.95 -37.18
C ASP A 63 0.40 30.08 -36.06
N LEU A 64 1.72 30.21 -35.88
CA LEU A 64 2.49 29.41 -34.91
C LEU A 64 2.23 29.84 -33.47
N LYS A 65 1.76 31.09 -33.26
CA LYS A 65 1.39 31.60 -31.93
C LYS A 65 0.15 30.93 -31.37
N LYS A 66 -0.75 30.45 -32.23
CA LYS A 66 -2.04 29.85 -31.87
C LYS A 66 -2.00 28.32 -31.80
N LEU A 67 -0.85 27.69 -31.99
CA LEU A 67 -0.74 26.22 -31.91
C LEU A 67 -1.02 25.74 -30.50
N THR A 68 -1.91 24.79 -30.37
CA THR A 68 -2.14 24.03 -29.12
C THR A 68 -0.95 23.12 -28.82
N GLU A 69 -0.80 22.67 -27.57
CA GLU A 69 0.28 21.75 -27.18
C GLU A 69 0.25 20.44 -27.99
N GLU A 70 -0.93 19.99 -28.38
CA GLU A 70 -1.10 18.79 -29.20
C GLU A 70 -0.64 19.03 -30.66
N GLU A 71 -0.95 20.19 -31.22
CA GLU A 71 -0.49 20.59 -32.56
C GLU A 71 1.02 20.80 -32.60
N LYS A 72 1.62 21.40 -31.56
CA LYS A 72 3.08 21.49 -31.43
C LYS A 72 3.74 20.11 -31.40
N SER A 73 3.21 19.20 -30.57
CA SER A 73 3.70 17.82 -30.50
C SER A 73 3.72 17.15 -31.89
N ARG A 74 2.66 17.35 -32.69
CA ARG A 74 2.59 16.85 -34.08
C ARG A 74 3.60 17.51 -34.98
N CYS A 75 3.73 18.84 -34.93
CA CYS A 75 4.71 19.58 -35.69
C CYS A 75 6.14 19.04 -35.43
N TYR A 76 6.47 18.81 -34.16
CA TYR A 76 7.78 18.30 -33.75
C TYR A 76 8.02 16.86 -34.16
N ASN A 77 6.99 16.05 -34.31
CA ASN A 77 7.15 14.67 -34.74
C ASN A 77 7.16 14.52 -36.30
N GLU A 78 6.37 15.31 -37.00
CA GLU A 78 6.13 15.07 -38.44
C GLU A 78 6.71 16.15 -39.36
N LEU A 79 6.75 17.41 -38.94
CA LEU A 79 7.14 18.54 -39.79
C LEU A 79 8.53 19.07 -39.51
N PHE A 80 8.90 19.21 -38.23
CA PHE A 80 10.11 19.85 -37.78
C PHE A 80 11.10 18.86 -37.20
N GLY A 81 12.36 18.94 -37.61
CA GLY A 81 13.49 18.28 -36.96
C GLY A 81 14.37 19.31 -36.27
N PHE A 82 14.76 19.04 -35.04
CA PHE A 82 15.57 19.95 -34.22
C PHE A 82 16.95 19.37 -33.95
N ILE A 83 17.98 20.08 -34.37
CA ILE A 83 19.37 19.76 -34.07
C ILE A 83 19.85 20.85 -33.10
N TRP A 84 20.06 20.47 -31.85
CA TRP A 84 20.46 21.37 -30.76
C TRP A 84 21.97 21.36 -30.57
N GLN A 85 22.49 22.44 -29.99
CA GLN A 85 23.89 22.57 -29.62
C GLN A 85 24.34 21.46 -28.65
N ASP A 86 23.51 21.12 -27.64
CA ASP A 86 23.77 20.12 -26.60
C ASP A 86 23.39 18.68 -26.98
N PHE A 87 23.20 18.38 -28.26
CA PHE A 87 22.81 17.08 -28.80
C PHE A 87 21.47 16.56 -28.27
N ASN A 88 21.14 16.76 -27.01
CA ASN A 88 19.92 16.31 -26.30
C ASN A 88 19.63 14.83 -26.53
N LEU A 89 20.63 13.98 -26.31
CA LEU A 89 20.53 12.52 -26.37
C LEU A 89 20.24 11.94 -24.98
N LEU A 90 19.57 10.80 -24.98
CA LEU A 90 19.44 9.94 -23.81
C LEU A 90 20.76 9.17 -23.67
N GLU A 91 21.65 9.64 -22.78
CA GLU A 91 23.04 9.17 -22.69
C GLU A 91 23.17 7.71 -22.26
N ASP A 92 22.25 7.25 -21.42
CA ASP A 92 22.20 5.87 -20.92
C ASP A 92 21.59 4.88 -21.93
N HIS A 93 20.94 5.39 -22.99
CA HIS A 93 20.36 4.59 -24.06
C HIS A 93 21.35 4.39 -25.21
N THR A 94 21.15 3.34 -25.98
CA THR A 94 21.95 3.06 -27.18
C THR A 94 21.67 4.09 -28.28
N VAL A 95 22.58 4.17 -29.25
CA VAL A 95 22.40 4.98 -30.46
C VAL A 95 21.10 4.61 -31.18
N LEU A 96 20.85 3.32 -31.35
CA LEU A 96 19.65 2.85 -32.01
C LEU A 96 18.38 3.25 -31.25
N GLU A 97 18.36 3.11 -29.92
CA GLU A 97 17.22 3.52 -29.08
C GLU A 97 16.96 5.02 -29.20
N ASN A 98 18.01 5.87 -29.20
CA ASN A 98 17.86 7.31 -29.42
C ASN A 98 17.25 7.63 -30.79
N VAL A 99 17.71 6.97 -31.86
CA VAL A 99 17.18 7.19 -33.20
C VAL A 99 15.76 6.63 -33.36
N MET A 100 15.46 5.53 -32.69
CA MET A 100 14.11 4.94 -32.70
C MET A 100 13.09 5.76 -31.89
N LEU A 101 13.50 6.69 -31.02
CA LEU A 101 12.62 7.43 -30.14
C LEU A 101 11.39 8.02 -30.85
N PRO A 102 11.52 8.84 -31.91
CA PRO A 102 10.34 9.36 -32.61
C PRO A 102 9.56 8.29 -33.42
N GLN A 103 10.14 7.15 -33.70
CA GLN A 103 9.46 6.06 -34.38
C GLN A 103 8.39 5.38 -33.52
N HIS A 104 8.54 5.38 -32.20
CA HIS A 104 7.55 4.82 -31.28
C HIS A 104 6.22 5.59 -31.25
N LEU A 105 6.18 6.81 -31.79
CA LEU A 105 4.95 7.57 -32.02
C LEU A 105 4.20 7.11 -33.29
N LYS A 106 4.84 6.29 -34.15
CA LYS A 106 4.19 5.67 -35.30
C LYS A 106 3.47 4.39 -34.88
N ARG A 107 2.43 4.03 -35.63
CA ARG A 107 1.67 2.79 -35.35
C ARG A 107 2.53 1.52 -35.44
N GLN A 108 3.54 1.54 -36.30
CA GLN A 108 4.52 0.47 -36.45
C GLN A 108 5.92 1.11 -36.50
N PRO A 109 6.71 1.02 -35.44
CA PRO A 109 8.08 1.51 -35.42
C PRO A 109 8.94 0.72 -36.42
N ASP A 110 9.67 1.43 -37.29
CA ASP A 110 10.51 0.83 -38.31
C ASP A 110 11.98 0.88 -37.93
N LYS A 111 12.49 -0.22 -37.40
CA LYS A 111 13.90 -0.39 -37.04
C LYS A 111 14.81 -0.36 -38.27
N GLN A 112 14.35 -0.86 -39.44
CA GLN A 112 15.14 -0.89 -40.65
C GLN A 112 15.35 0.52 -41.21
N ALA A 113 14.34 1.38 -41.11
CA ALA A 113 14.48 2.79 -41.45
C ALA A 113 15.52 3.50 -40.56
N ALA A 114 15.52 3.23 -39.25
CA ALA A 114 16.52 3.78 -38.35
C ALA A 114 17.94 3.30 -38.70
N LEU A 115 18.14 2.00 -38.93
CA LEU A 115 19.43 1.45 -39.36
C LEU A 115 19.88 1.96 -40.74
N LYS A 116 18.94 2.23 -41.65
CA LYS A 116 19.24 2.84 -42.93
C LYS A 116 19.81 4.25 -42.75
N VAL A 117 19.16 5.08 -41.94
CA VAL A 117 19.64 6.44 -41.64
C VAL A 117 21.02 6.40 -40.96
N LEU A 118 21.25 5.48 -40.01
CA LEU A 118 22.56 5.31 -39.36
C LEU A 118 23.65 4.95 -40.36
N ARG A 119 23.35 4.11 -41.38
CA ARG A 119 24.28 3.79 -42.48
C ARG A 119 24.57 5.01 -43.35
N GLU A 120 23.55 5.78 -43.72
CA GLU A 120 23.71 7.02 -44.50
C GLU A 120 24.59 8.05 -43.80
N LEU A 121 24.61 8.02 -42.44
CA LEU A 121 25.42 8.92 -41.61
C LEU A 121 26.76 8.32 -41.20
N HIS A 122 27.12 7.11 -41.68
CA HIS A 122 28.36 6.40 -41.36
C HIS A 122 28.61 6.18 -39.85
N ILE A 123 27.55 5.79 -39.12
CA ILE A 123 27.58 5.46 -37.67
C ILE A 123 26.76 4.20 -37.34
N ALA A 124 26.50 3.33 -38.33
CA ALA A 124 25.71 2.12 -38.10
C ALA A 124 26.40 1.10 -37.18
N GLU A 125 27.73 1.06 -37.18
CA GLU A 125 28.56 0.23 -36.29
C GLU A 125 28.39 0.59 -34.79
N LEU A 126 27.97 1.82 -34.53
CA LEU A 126 27.75 2.34 -33.15
C LEU A 126 26.32 2.07 -32.63
N ALA A 127 25.46 1.42 -33.43
CA ALA A 127 24.04 1.27 -33.14
C ALA A 127 23.71 0.73 -31.71
N ASN A 128 24.54 -0.20 -31.23
CA ASN A 128 24.37 -0.83 -29.88
C ASN A 128 25.20 -0.16 -28.78
N GLN A 129 25.97 0.88 -29.11
CA GLN A 129 26.77 1.61 -28.12
C GLN A 129 25.90 2.65 -27.39
N LYS A 130 26.13 2.86 -26.07
CA LYS A 130 25.47 3.92 -25.32
C LYS A 130 25.88 5.30 -25.83
N ALA A 131 24.93 6.21 -26.00
CA ALA A 131 25.17 7.55 -26.55
C ALA A 131 26.15 8.37 -25.67
N GLY A 132 26.16 8.16 -24.37
CA GLY A 132 27.10 8.82 -23.44
C GLY A 132 28.58 8.53 -23.74
N LYS A 133 28.91 7.40 -24.39
CA LYS A 133 30.28 6.99 -24.73
C LYS A 133 30.81 7.51 -26.06
N LEU A 134 30.00 8.29 -26.80
CA LEU A 134 30.34 8.80 -28.12
C LEU A 134 31.16 10.09 -28.05
N SER A 135 31.99 10.34 -29.10
CA SER A 135 32.59 11.66 -29.32
C SER A 135 31.53 12.70 -29.70
N GLY A 136 31.85 14.00 -29.55
CA GLY A 136 30.92 15.09 -29.90
C GLY A 136 30.40 14.99 -31.34
N GLY A 137 31.26 14.75 -32.33
CA GLY A 137 30.87 14.58 -33.73
C GLY A 137 29.97 13.35 -33.97
N GLN A 138 30.20 12.24 -33.23
CA GLN A 138 29.33 11.07 -33.28
C GLN A 138 27.98 11.36 -32.61
N LYS A 139 27.94 12.02 -31.44
CA LYS A 139 26.70 12.47 -30.77
C LYS A 139 25.87 13.35 -31.72
N GLN A 140 26.51 14.29 -32.40
CA GLN A 140 25.84 15.17 -33.36
C GLN A 140 25.22 14.39 -34.51
N ARG A 141 25.95 13.42 -35.11
CA ARG A 141 25.39 12.55 -36.15
C ARG A 141 24.20 11.73 -35.65
N VAL A 142 24.24 11.25 -34.40
CA VAL A 142 23.10 10.54 -33.78
C VAL A 142 21.90 11.48 -33.60
N ALA A 143 22.11 12.73 -33.15
CA ALA A 143 21.06 13.74 -33.08
C ALA A 143 20.42 14.02 -34.44
N ILE A 144 21.25 14.18 -35.48
CA ILE A 144 20.78 14.33 -36.87
C ILE A 144 20.01 13.07 -37.34
N ALA A 145 20.51 11.86 -37.05
CA ALA A 145 19.84 10.60 -37.37
C ALA A 145 18.44 10.51 -36.77
N ARG A 146 18.31 10.89 -35.48
CA ARG A 146 17.05 10.92 -34.77
C ARG A 146 16.02 11.83 -35.45
N GLU A 147 16.48 12.97 -35.96
CA GLU A 147 15.59 13.89 -36.65
C GLU A 147 15.25 13.41 -38.07
N LEU A 148 16.22 12.87 -38.82
CA LEU A 148 16.02 12.40 -40.18
C LEU A 148 15.08 11.20 -40.29
N VAL A 149 15.06 10.31 -39.28
CA VAL A 149 14.20 9.11 -39.29
C VAL A 149 12.71 9.48 -39.30
N LYS A 150 12.35 10.70 -38.86
CA LYS A 150 11.00 11.28 -38.92
C LYS A 150 10.61 11.63 -40.37
N ASN A 151 11.59 11.85 -41.23
CA ASN A 151 11.44 12.43 -42.57
C ASN A 151 10.81 13.84 -42.52
N PRO A 152 11.37 14.80 -41.75
CA PRO A 152 10.77 16.13 -41.55
C PRO A 152 10.84 16.95 -42.84
N GLN A 153 9.92 17.94 -42.99
CA GLN A 153 9.93 18.90 -44.08
C GLN A 153 10.94 20.05 -43.86
N VAL A 154 11.17 20.38 -42.60
CA VAL A 154 12.09 21.44 -42.14
C VAL A 154 13.03 20.89 -41.10
N ILE A 155 14.30 21.24 -41.18
CA ILE A 155 15.32 21.03 -40.17
C ILE A 155 15.78 22.38 -39.64
N LEU A 156 15.76 22.53 -38.32
CA LEU A 156 16.23 23.71 -37.62
C LEU A 156 17.42 23.29 -36.77
N ALA A 157 18.58 23.88 -37.02
CA ALA A 157 19.83 23.55 -36.36
C ALA A 157 20.35 24.79 -35.58
N ASP A 158 20.44 24.68 -34.28
CA ASP A 158 20.96 25.73 -33.39
C ASP A 158 22.42 25.41 -33.08
N GLU A 159 23.34 26.16 -33.65
CA GLU A 159 24.79 26.00 -33.51
C GLU A 159 25.29 24.54 -33.65
N PRO A 160 24.96 23.85 -34.76
CA PRO A 160 25.18 22.40 -34.85
C PRO A 160 26.65 21.96 -34.88
N THR A 161 27.56 22.91 -34.89
CA THR A 161 29.01 22.70 -35.01
C THR A 161 29.83 23.25 -33.86
N SER A 162 29.26 24.02 -32.95
CA SER A 162 29.97 24.77 -31.90
C SER A 162 30.75 23.88 -30.92
N ALA A 163 30.30 22.64 -30.69
CA ALA A 163 30.95 21.67 -29.78
C ALA A 163 31.88 20.69 -30.50
N LEU A 164 32.25 20.98 -31.77
CA LEU A 164 32.98 20.06 -32.62
C LEU A 164 34.35 20.63 -33.06
N ASP A 165 35.29 19.75 -33.32
CA ASP A 165 36.53 20.11 -34.01
C ASP A 165 36.22 20.53 -35.47
N GLU A 166 37.13 21.31 -36.07
CA GLU A 166 36.98 21.88 -37.41
C GLU A 166 36.66 20.83 -38.49
N ARG A 167 37.30 19.66 -38.47
CA ARG A 167 37.05 18.57 -39.38
C ARG A 167 35.63 18.00 -39.25
N SER A 168 35.20 17.77 -38.03
CA SER A 168 33.85 17.28 -37.73
C SER A 168 32.80 18.35 -38.07
N ALA A 169 33.06 19.63 -37.78
CA ALA A 169 32.18 20.75 -38.09
C ALA A 169 31.93 20.82 -39.63
N LYS A 170 32.98 20.80 -40.40
CA LYS A 170 32.89 20.79 -41.89
C LYS A 170 32.08 19.59 -42.41
N ALA A 171 32.34 18.38 -41.88
CA ALA A 171 31.60 17.18 -42.27
C ALA A 171 30.10 17.25 -41.94
N ILE A 172 29.71 17.85 -40.80
CA ILE A 172 28.32 18.08 -40.44
C ILE A 172 27.65 19.11 -41.36
N MET A 173 28.36 20.20 -41.68
CA MET A 173 27.81 21.21 -42.60
C MET A 173 27.62 20.67 -44.03
N ASP A 174 28.57 19.90 -44.53
CA ASP A 174 28.44 19.24 -45.83
C ASP A 174 27.23 18.29 -45.86
N LEU A 175 27.01 17.55 -44.77
CA LEU A 175 25.84 16.71 -44.59
C LEU A 175 24.53 17.55 -44.61
N LEU A 176 24.46 18.65 -43.87
CA LEU A 176 23.29 19.54 -43.87
C LEU A 176 23.03 20.15 -45.27
N ARG A 177 24.09 20.47 -46.06
CA ARG A 177 23.96 20.90 -47.47
C ARG A 177 23.34 19.82 -48.38
N VAL A 178 23.74 18.56 -48.20
CA VAL A 178 23.13 17.44 -48.94
C VAL A 178 21.65 17.30 -48.56
N ILE A 179 21.32 17.40 -47.30
CA ILE A 179 19.95 17.32 -46.79
C ILE A 179 19.10 18.49 -47.33
N ALA A 180 19.66 19.70 -47.41
CA ALA A 180 18.99 20.90 -47.86
C ALA A 180 18.59 20.86 -49.37
N LYS A 181 19.16 19.97 -50.15
CA LYS A 181 18.72 19.77 -51.57
C LYS A 181 17.28 19.27 -51.69
N LYS A 182 16.74 18.63 -50.64
CA LYS A 182 15.41 17.99 -50.67
C LYS A 182 14.42 18.63 -49.69
N ARG A 183 14.86 19.50 -48.77
CA ARG A 183 14.03 20.10 -47.74
C ARG A 183 14.55 21.46 -47.27
N THR A 184 13.79 22.19 -46.47
CA THR A 184 14.24 23.43 -45.88
C THR A 184 15.16 23.13 -44.68
N VAL A 185 16.35 23.72 -44.66
CA VAL A 185 17.28 23.65 -43.52
C VAL A 185 17.59 25.08 -43.10
N ILE A 186 17.40 25.37 -41.82
CA ILE A 186 17.74 26.67 -41.19
C ILE A 186 18.86 26.38 -40.17
N VAL A 187 20.01 27.01 -40.37
CA VAL A 187 21.19 26.87 -39.52
C VAL A 187 21.46 28.19 -38.80
N VAL A 188 21.37 28.19 -37.50
CA VAL A 188 21.85 29.28 -36.66
C VAL A 188 23.33 29.07 -36.39
N THR A 189 24.16 30.06 -36.69
CA THR A 189 25.60 30.00 -36.36
C THR A 189 26.18 31.39 -36.17
N HIS A 190 27.25 31.49 -35.40
CA HIS A 190 28.10 32.69 -35.34
C HIS A 190 29.38 32.51 -36.18
N ASP A 191 29.65 31.30 -36.65
CA ASP A 191 30.80 30.98 -37.48
C ASP A 191 30.49 31.18 -38.97
N THR A 192 30.92 32.30 -39.52
CA THR A 192 30.74 32.67 -40.91
C THR A 192 31.67 31.95 -41.87
N SER A 193 32.72 31.26 -41.37
CA SER A 193 33.69 30.50 -42.19
C SER A 193 33.04 29.29 -42.89
N LEU A 194 31.91 28.80 -42.35
CA LEU A 194 31.15 27.69 -42.86
C LEU A 194 30.16 28.06 -43.98
N ILE A 195 30.03 29.36 -44.31
CA ILE A 195 29.10 29.89 -45.31
C ILE A 195 29.80 29.99 -46.66
N HIS A 196 29.14 29.49 -47.69
CA HIS A 196 29.68 29.56 -49.07
C HIS A 196 29.00 30.66 -49.86
N THR A 197 29.71 31.15 -50.90
CA THR A 197 29.15 32.15 -51.82
C THR A 197 27.87 31.58 -52.47
N GLY A 198 26.76 32.34 -52.36
CA GLY A 198 25.45 31.92 -52.88
C GLY A 198 24.52 31.30 -51.84
N ASP A 199 24.96 31.05 -50.62
CA ASP A 199 24.07 30.62 -49.52
C ASP A 199 23.11 31.78 -49.14
N LYS A 200 21.92 31.41 -48.65
CA LYS A 200 20.92 32.38 -48.18
C LYS A 200 21.25 32.76 -46.75
N VAL A 201 21.64 33.99 -46.48
CA VAL A 201 22.09 34.48 -45.19
C VAL A 201 21.14 35.55 -44.69
N TYR A 202 20.63 35.38 -43.46
CA TYR A 202 19.87 36.34 -42.68
C TYR A 202 20.74 36.77 -41.51
N GLU A 203 20.98 38.10 -41.40
CA GLU A 203 21.87 38.65 -40.37
C GLU A 203 21.08 39.42 -39.32
N LEU A 204 21.25 39.01 -38.06
CA LEU A 204 20.67 39.68 -36.90
C LEU A 204 21.77 40.34 -36.08
N ASP A 205 21.53 41.60 -35.72
CA ASP A 205 22.34 42.33 -34.75
C ASP A 205 21.45 42.99 -33.72
N LYS A 206 21.71 42.81 -32.43
CA LYS A 206 20.97 43.41 -31.29
C LYS A 206 19.44 43.30 -31.40
N GLY A 207 18.96 42.17 -31.94
CA GLY A 207 17.54 41.87 -32.10
C GLY A 207 16.91 42.44 -33.37
N GLU A 208 17.65 43.14 -34.23
CA GLU A 208 17.17 43.69 -35.50
C GLU A 208 17.69 42.92 -36.69
N LEU A 209 16.92 42.84 -37.76
CA LEU A 209 17.33 42.22 -39.02
C LEU A 209 18.14 43.24 -39.87
N ILE A 210 19.44 42.99 -40.04
CA ILE A 210 20.34 43.86 -40.76
C ILE A 210 20.37 43.54 -42.26
N SER A 211 20.37 42.24 -42.57
CA SER A 211 20.44 41.77 -43.97
C SER A 211 19.57 40.52 -44.17
N ALA A 212 18.92 40.44 -45.31
CA ALA A 212 18.14 39.31 -45.73
C ALA A 212 18.22 39.10 -47.27
N PRO A 213 18.15 37.84 -47.75
CA PRO A 213 18.00 37.58 -49.15
C PRO A 213 16.69 38.08 -49.73
N GLN A 214 16.60 38.24 -51.07
CA GLN A 214 15.35 38.63 -51.70
C GLN A 214 14.22 37.69 -51.25
N ALA A 215 13.11 38.29 -50.76
CA ALA A 215 12.01 37.53 -50.22
C ALA A 215 11.42 36.54 -51.25
N PRO A 216 11.29 35.25 -50.91
CA PRO A 216 10.67 34.29 -51.83
C PRO A 216 9.17 34.62 -51.99
N ALA A 217 8.58 34.23 -53.12
CA ALA A 217 7.16 34.46 -53.39
C ALA A 217 6.29 33.77 -52.34
N PRO A 218 5.16 34.38 -51.95
CA PRO A 218 4.26 33.78 -50.97
C PRO A 218 3.73 32.45 -51.48
N VAL A 219 3.85 31.40 -50.67
CA VAL A 219 3.30 30.05 -50.99
C VAL A 219 2.02 29.92 -50.17
N SER A 220 0.88 29.96 -50.83
CA SER A 220 -0.43 29.66 -50.29
C SER A 220 -0.62 28.14 -50.27
N GLY A 221 -0.47 27.52 -49.15
CA GLY A 221 -0.77 26.09 -48.92
C GLY A 221 -0.98 25.89 -47.44
N GLY A 222 -2.20 25.55 -47.03
CA GLY A 222 -2.50 25.24 -45.65
C GLY A 222 -1.67 24.04 -45.15
N MET A 223 -1.44 24.01 -43.88
CA MET A 223 -0.87 22.83 -43.20
C MET A 223 -1.88 21.69 -43.30
N GLU A 224 -1.49 20.55 -43.84
CA GLU A 224 -2.35 19.35 -43.85
C GLU A 224 -2.82 19.07 -42.41
N THR A 225 -4.11 18.73 -42.28
CA THR A 225 -4.68 18.35 -40.96
C THR A 225 -4.01 17.07 -40.47
N LEU A 226 -3.02 17.22 -39.63
CA LEU A 226 -2.29 16.13 -39.02
C LEU A 226 -3.23 15.39 -38.04
N LYS A 227 -3.46 14.10 -38.20
CA LYS A 227 -4.31 13.32 -37.29
C LYS A 227 -3.58 13.03 -36.00
N SER A 228 -4.27 13.26 -34.86
CA SER A 228 -3.76 12.88 -33.54
C SER A 228 -3.49 11.37 -33.49
N ARG A 229 -2.29 10.99 -33.12
CA ARG A 229 -1.91 9.58 -32.95
C ARG A 229 -1.62 9.34 -31.48
N ARG A 230 -2.37 8.40 -30.87
CA ARG A 230 -2.05 7.89 -29.54
C ARG A 230 -0.90 6.90 -29.66
N ILE A 231 0.04 6.95 -28.72
CA ILE A 231 1.08 5.92 -28.59
C ILE A 231 0.43 4.55 -28.34
N SER A 232 0.94 3.50 -28.98
CA SER A 232 0.41 2.17 -28.73
C SER A 232 0.84 1.68 -27.33
N PRO A 233 0.01 0.90 -26.61
CA PRO A 233 0.40 0.31 -25.32
C PRO A 233 1.71 -0.49 -25.40
N ILE A 234 1.94 -1.19 -26.51
CA ILE A 234 3.16 -1.97 -26.76
C ILE A 234 4.37 -1.04 -26.85
N SER A 235 4.24 0.11 -27.54
CA SER A 235 5.33 1.10 -27.60
C SER A 235 5.61 1.74 -26.24
N SER A 236 4.57 2.02 -25.43
CA SER A 236 4.75 2.53 -24.08
C SER A 236 5.47 1.52 -23.18
N LEU A 237 5.09 0.24 -23.24
CA LEU A 237 5.76 -0.84 -22.51
C LEU A 237 7.22 -1.03 -22.98
N SER A 238 7.48 -0.98 -24.29
CA SER A 238 8.84 -1.10 -24.84
C SER A 238 9.75 0.04 -24.39
N LEU A 239 9.26 1.28 -24.41
CA LEU A 239 10.01 2.45 -23.93
C LEU A 239 10.23 2.41 -22.41
N ALA A 240 9.22 2.02 -21.65
CA ALA A 240 9.33 1.83 -20.21
C ALA A 240 10.37 0.77 -19.86
N TRP A 241 10.35 -0.37 -20.54
CA TRP A 241 11.34 -1.44 -20.35
C TRP A 241 12.77 -0.98 -20.72
N SER A 242 12.92 -0.25 -21.84
CA SER A 242 14.21 0.31 -22.22
C SER A 242 14.73 1.30 -21.17
N SER A 243 13.88 2.16 -20.63
CA SER A 243 14.22 3.10 -19.54
C SER A 243 14.67 2.38 -18.27
N LEU A 244 13.94 1.34 -17.84
CA LEU A 244 14.30 0.54 -16.66
C LEU A 244 15.64 -0.18 -16.84
N LYS A 245 15.88 -0.74 -18.01
CA LYS A 245 17.12 -1.46 -18.34
C LYS A 245 18.34 -0.54 -18.47
N SER A 246 18.19 0.60 -19.13
CA SER A 246 19.30 1.54 -19.35
C SER A 246 19.76 2.21 -18.07
N ASN A 247 18.83 2.44 -17.12
CA ASN A 247 19.08 3.05 -15.82
C ASN A 247 19.00 2.01 -14.68
N ALA A 248 19.70 0.88 -14.82
CA ALA A 248 19.62 -0.25 -13.89
C ALA A 248 19.89 0.14 -12.42
N GLY A 249 20.83 1.05 -12.15
CA GLY A 249 21.11 1.53 -10.80
C GLY A 249 19.90 2.20 -10.15
N ARG A 250 19.22 3.10 -10.88
CA ARG A 250 18.00 3.76 -10.42
C ARG A 250 16.87 2.75 -10.21
N THR A 251 16.71 1.80 -11.13
CA THR A 251 15.68 0.76 -11.04
C THR A 251 15.88 -0.11 -9.81
N VAL A 252 17.10 -0.58 -9.57
CA VAL A 252 17.44 -1.41 -8.39
C VAL A 252 17.21 -0.64 -7.08
N SER A 253 17.65 0.62 -7.00
CA SER A 253 17.45 1.44 -5.80
C SER A 253 15.96 1.69 -5.52
N SER A 254 15.14 1.93 -6.56
CA SER A 254 13.69 2.09 -6.41
C SER A 254 13.02 0.79 -5.93
N VAL A 255 13.37 -0.36 -6.52
CA VAL A 255 12.84 -1.67 -6.10
C VAL A 255 13.22 -1.98 -4.65
N LEU A 256 14.48 -1.75 -4.26
CA LEU A 256 14.93 -1.95 -2.87
C LEU A 256 14.17 -1.05 -1.90
N ALA A 257 14.00 0.24 -2.23
CA ALA A 257 13.25 1.16 -1.38
C ALA A 257 11.80 0.71 -1.19
N LEU A 258 11.11 0.29 -2.28
CA LEU A 258 9.74 -0.22 -2.22
C LEU A 258 9.62 -1.46 -1.34
N ILE A 259 10.58 -2.39 -1.43
CA ILE A 259 10.58 -3.62 -0.63
C ILE A 259 10.86 -3.32 0.85
N VAL A 260 11.85 -2.48 1.14
CA VAL A 260 12.19 -2.10 2.52
C VAL A 260 11.02 -1.38 3.19
N SER A 261 10.44 -0.40 2.51
CA SER A 261 9.28 0.34 3.00
C SER A 261 8.08 -0.57 3.24
N ALA A 262 7.75 -1.44 2.27
CA ALA A 262 6.67 -2.40 2.42
C ALA A 262 6.90 -3.38 3.58
N THR A 263 8.14 -3.83 3.80
CA THR A 263 8.51 -4.70 4.92
C THR A 263 8.33 -3.98 6.26
N LEU A 264 8.79 -2.73 6.38
CA LEU A 264 8.60 -1.92 7.57
C LEU A 264 7.12 -1.68 7.88
N LEU A 265 6.33 -1.32 6.86
CA LEU A 265 4.89 -1.16 6.98
C LEU A 265 4.19 -2.49 7.35
N LEU A 266 4.64 -3.61 6.79
CA LEU A 266 4.11 -4.93 7.11
C LEU A 266 4.36 -5.31 8.58
N VAL A 267 5.56 -5.03 9.11
CA VAL A 267 5.87 -5.23 10.54
C VAL A 267 4.93 -4.40 11.41
N THR A 268 4.66 -3.15 11.04
CA THR A 268 3.74 -2.29 11.78
C THR A 268 2.30 -2.80 11.74
N VAL A 269 1.82 -3.23 10.58
CA VAL A 269 0.49 -3.83 10.40
C VAL A 269 0.38 -5.15 11.17
N SER A 270 1.42 -6.00 11.12
CA SER A 270 1.47 -7.24 11.87
C SER A 270 1.38 -7.01 13.38
N GLY A 271 2.16 -6.06 13.92
CA GLY A 271 2.09 -5.71 15.33
C GLY A 271 0.70 -5.21 15.78
N ALA A 272 -0.05 -4.58 14.87
CA ALA A 272 -1.43 -4.16 15.13
C ALA A 272 -2.45 -5.31 15.04
N ILE A 273 -2.20 -6.32 14.18
CA ILE A 273 -3.10 -7.46 13.96
C ILE A 273 -2.82 -8.62 14.92
N THR A 274 -1.54 -8.91 15.16
CA THR A 274 -1.08 -10.01 16.03
C THR A 274 -0.65 -9.50 17.38
N GLY A 275 -1.39 -8.55 17.96
CA GLY A 275 -1.07 -8.04 19.28
C GLY A 275 -0.68 -9.20 20.19
N SER A 276 0.52 -9.17 20.79
CA SER A 276 1.12 -10.19 21.66
C SER A 276 0.19 -10.70 22.78
N GLY A 277 -0.87 -9.96 23.07
CA GLY A 277 -1.93 -10.33 23.99
C GLY A 277 -2.80 -11.51 23.52
N GLN A 278 -3.12 -11.60 22.24
CA GLN A 278 -4.04 -12.66 21.75
C GLN A 278 -3.39 -14.04 21.79
N GLU A 279 -2.11 -14.16 21.43
CA GLU A 279 -1.36 -15.42 21.58
C GLU A 279 -1.14 -15.80 23.04
N ALA A 280 -0.90 -14.81 23.91
CA ALA A 280 -0.74 -15.05 25.34
C ALA A 280 -2.05 -15.49 25.98
N PHE A 281 -3.20 -14.90 25.62
CA PHE A 281 -4.51 -15.35 26.04
C PHE A 281 -4.84 -16.76 25.52
N GLN A 282 -4.49 -17.06 24.26
CA GLN A 282 -4.70 -18.40 23.73
C GLN A 282 -3.92 -19.46 24.51
N LYS A 283 -2.68 -19.15 24.91
CA LYS A 283 -1.90 -20.04 25.77
C LYS A 283 -2.54 -20.25 27.14
N LEU A 284 -3.15 -19.19 27.73
CA LEU A 284 -3.88 -19.32 28.99
C LEU A 284 -5.09 -20.23 28.83
N PHE A 285 -5.89 -20.05 27.78
CA PHE A 285 -7.03 -20.93 27.51
C PHE A 285 -6.59 -22.39 27.25
N ASP A 286 -5.49 -22.60 26.53
CA ASP A 286 -4.94 -23.92 26.29
C ASP A 286 -4.44 -24.58 27.59
N THR A 287 -3.94 -23.76 28.54
CA THR A 287 -3.38 -24.24 29.81
C THR A 287 -4.46 -24.45 30.87
N TYR A 288 -5.35 -23.47 31.08
CA TYR A 288 -6.29 -23.45 32.21
C TYR A 288 -7.74 -23.69 31.81
N GLY A 289 -8.06 -23.75 30.50
CA GLY A 289 -9.41 -23.86 29.99
C GLY A 289 -10.16 -22.52 29.93
N GLU A 290 -11.41 -22.58 29.47
CA GLU A 290 -12.27 -21.40 29.36
C GLU A 290 -12.73 -20.88 30.72
N SER A 291 -12.70 -21.73 31.76
CA SER A 291 -13.04 -21.40 33.16
C SER A 291 -12.14 -20.35 33.81
N ILE A 292 -11.01 -19.98 33.15
CA ILE A 292 -10.18 -18.87 33.61
C ILE A 292 -10.93 -17.52 33.65
N LEU A 293 -12.01 -17.39 32.85
CA LEU A 293 -12.86 -16.19 32.79
C LEU A 293 -14.07 -16.26 33.75
N ASP A 294 -14.08 -17.17 34.67
CA ASP A 294 -15.17 -17.35 35.62
C ASP A 294 -15.10 -16.36 36.78
N VAL A 295 -16.25 -15.76 37.07
CA VAL A 295 -16.51 -14.91 38.21
C VAL A 295 -17.56 -15.61 39.08
N SER A 296 -17.13 -16.24 40.16
CA SER A 296 -18.02 -16.99 41.06
C SER A 296 -18.63 -16.02 42.08
N VAL A 297 -19.94 -16.01 42.15
CA VAL A 297 -20.73 -15.30 43.14
C VAL A 297 -21.23 -16.32 44.17
N VAL A 298 -20.79 -16.12 45.42
CA VAL A 298 -21.12 -17.02 46.53
C VAL A 298 -22.00 -16.26 47.50
N GLY A 299 -23.18 -16.75 47.77
CA GLY A 299 -24.08 -16.23 48.80
C GLY A 299 -23.47 -16.44 50.18
N SER A 300 -23.55 -15.42 51.01
CA SER A 300 -23.04 -15.26 52.39
C SER A 300 -22.14 -16.39 52.92
N PHE A 301 -20.83 -16.10 53.09
CA PHE A 301 -19.99 -16.87 54.00
C PHE A 301 -20.42 -16.56 55.46
N THR A 302 -21.29 -17.37 56.05
CA THR A 302 -21.30 -17.49 57.49
C THR A 302 -20.00 -18.17 57.89
N SER A 303 -19.04 -17.41 58.43
CA SER A 303 -17.78 -17.95 58.93
C SER A 303 -18.08 -18.95 60.03
N ALA A 304 -18.17 -20.22 59.66
CA ALA A 304 -18.19 -21.31 60.64
C ALA A 304 -16.74 -21.52 61.13
N GLY A 305 -16.43 -20.98 62.29
CA GLY A 305 -15.50 -21.50 63.26
C GLY A 305 -14.04 -21.68 62.83
N GLY A 306 -13.27 -20.62 62.76
CA GLY A 306 -11.84 -20.66 63.01
C GLY A 306 -11.62 -20.33 64.52
N THR A 307 -11.18 -21.31 65.29
CA THR A 307 -10.69 -21.12 66.65
C THR A 307 -9.37 -20.37 66.63
N ASP A 308 -9.41 -19.04 66.74
CA ASP A 308 -8.36 -18.25 67.37
C ASP A 308 -8.94 -16.87 67.75
N GLY A 309 -8.99 -16.65 69.07
CA GLY A 309 -9.63 -15.50 69.65
C GLY A 309 -8.93 -14.19 69.40
N GLN A 310 -9.51 -13.40 68.56
CA GLN A 310 -9.46 -11.94 68.61
C GLN A 310 -10.78 -11.40 68.04
N SER A 311 -11.62 -10.98 68.99
CA SER A 311 -12.83 -10.20 68.74
C SER A 311 -12.42 -8.83 68.16
N SER A 312 -12.64 -8.57 66.93
CA SER A 312 -12.80 -7.22 66.38
C SER A 312 -14.30 -6.93 66.32
N ASP A 313 -14.78 -6.11 67.28
CA ASP A 313 -16.09 -5.49 67.22
C ASP A 313 -16.18 -4.49 66.08
N GLU A 314 -16.42 -4.98 64.87
CA GLU A 314 -17.04 -4.19 63.83
C GLU A 314 -18.29 -4.93 63.35
N PRO A 315 -19.44 -4.27 63.31
CA PRO A 315 -20.67 -4.87 62.82
C PRO A 315 -20.47 -5.16 61.36
N SER A 316 -20.43 -6.46 60.99
CA SER A 316 -20.68 -6.86 59.60
C SER A 316 -22.04 -6.30 59.25
N ALA A 317 -22.08 -5.34 58.34
CA ALA A 317 -23.30 -4.92 57.71
C ALA A 317 -23.93 -6.16 57.04
N ASP A 318 -25.06 -6.62 57.58
CA ASP A 318 -25.97 -7.52 56.88
C ASP A 318 -26.44 -6.76 55.63
N VAL A 319 -25.66 -6.83 54.58
CA VAL A 319 -26.12 -6.47 53.26
C VAL A 319 -26.98 -7.64 52.80
N ASP A 320 -28.29 -7.48 52.95
CA ASP A 320 -29.28 -8.37 52.34
C ASP A 320 -29.09 -8.28 50.80
N GLN A 321 -28.16 -9.10 50.30
CA GLN A 321 -27.76 -9.06 48.90
C GLN A 321 -28.76 -9.89 48.12
N ASP A 322 -29.57 -9.23 47.29
CA ASP A 322 -30.48 -9.89 46.35
C ASP A 322 -29.68 -10.57 45.22
N ILE A 323 -29.13 -11.75 45.50
CA ILE A 323 -28.37 -12.58 44.54
C ILE A 323 -29.26 -12.99 43.33
N ASN A 324 -30.57 -13.16 43.54
CA ASN A 324 -31.49 -13.42 42.46
C ASN A 324 -31.59 -12.22 41.52
N GLY A 325 -31.61 -11.01 42.05
CA GLY A 325 -31.51 -9.79 41.25
C GLY A 325 -30.22 -9.66 40.46
N LEU A 326 -29.08 -10.14 41.01
CA LEU A 326 -27.82 -10.20 40.30
C LEU A 326 -27.87 -11.19 39.12
N TYR A 327 -28.43 -12.38 39.33
CA TYR A 327 -28.60 -13.37 38.27
C TYR A 327 -29.39 -12.77 37.11
N ASP A 328 -30.53 -12.14 37.36
CA ASP A 328 -31.37 -11.54 36.34
C ASP A 328 -30.68 -10.36 35.61
N ARG A 329 -29.86 -9.59 36.32
CA ARG A 329 -29.05 -8.51 35.76
C ARG A 329 -28.04 -9.03 34.76
N TYR A 330 -27.27 -10.02 35.15
CA TYR A 330 -26.17 -10.55 34.29
C TYR A 330 -26.65 -11.52 33.21
N LEU A 331 -27.87 -12.10 33.36
CA LEU A 331 -28.41 -13.01 32.35
C LEU A 331 -28.51 -12.39 30.96
N ASN A 332 -28.80 -11.08 30.90
CA ASN A 332 -28.93 -10.33 29.64
C ASN A 332 -27.76 -9.38 29.39
N ASP A 333 -26.68 -9.44 30.17
CA ASP A 333 -25.51 -8.57 29.99
C ASP A 333 -24.68 -9.03 28.76
N SER A 334 -24.40 -8.07 27.89
CA SER A 334 -23.64 -8.33 26.66
C SER A 334 -22.20 -8.82 26.91
N ARG A 335 -21.65 -8.57 28.10
CA ARG A 335 -20.31 -8.98 28.55
C ARG A 335 -20.27 -10.44 29.02
N VAL A 336 -21.43 -11.04 29.28
CA VAL A 336 -21.56 -12.40 29.80
C VAL A 336 -21.80 -13.40 28.69
N SER A 337 -21.09 -14.51 28.73
CA SER A 337 -21.29 -15.64 27.83
C SER A 337 -22.45 -16.52 28.31
N HIS A 338 -22.41 -16.92 29.57
CA HIS A 338 -23.43 -17.72 30.23
C HIS A 338 -23.28 -17.65 31.75
N ILE A 339 -24.30 -18.11 32.48
CA ILE A 339 -24.30 -18.25 33.92
C ILE A 339 -24.64 -19.70 34.27
N VAL A 340 -23.94 -20.28 35.23
CA VAL A 340 -24.19 -21.64 35.71
C VAL A 340 -24.39 -21.65 37.24
N PHE A 341 -25.36 -22.40 37.71
CA PHE A 341 -25.54 -22.67 39.14
C PHE A 341 -24.62 -23.80 39.56
N THR A 342 -23.89 -23.63 40.68
CA THR A 342 -22.92 -24.62 41.20
C THR A 342 -23.51 -25.38 42.38
N GLN A 343 -24.61 -26.07 42.17
CA GLN A 343 -25.23 -26.92 43.16
C GLN A 343 -24.57 -28.30 43.18
N ALA A 344 -24.05 -28.69 44.35
CA ALA A 344 -23.56 -30.06 44.55
C ALA A 344 -24.69 -31.03 44.92
N TYR A 345 -24.63 -32.22 44.42
CA TYR A 345 -25.62 -33.29 44.66
C TYR A 345 -24.96 -34.50 45.29
N GLN A 346 -25.72 -35.27 46.09
CA GLN A 346 -25.34 -36.54 46.65
C GLN A 346 -26.26 -37.64 46.11
N ASP A 347 -25.86 -38.92 46.23
CA ASP A 347 -26.67 -40.08 45.87
C ASP A 347 -27.28 -39.97 44.46
N ILE A 348 -26.47 -39.56 43.48
CA ILE A 348 -26.93 -39.21 42.15
C ILE A 348 -27.29 -40.46 41.37
N ALA A 349 -28.49 -40.53 40.83
CA ALA A 349 -28.93 -41.50 39.85
C ALA A 349 -29.68 -40.82 38.71
N LEU A 350 -29.34 -41.23 37.47
CA LEU A 350 -29.94 -40.68 36.24
C LEU A 350 -30.55 -41.85 35.45
N THR A 351 -31.81 -41.73 35.10
CA THR A 351 -32.46 -42.72 34.21
C THR A 351 -32.63 -42.14 32.83
N VAL A 352 -32.02 -42.78 31.84
CA VAL A 352 -32.07 -42.38 30.41
C VAL A 352 -32.56 -43.61 29.61
N ASP A 353 -33.57 -43.42 28.80
CA ASP A 353 -34.16 -44.50 27.95
C ASP A 353 -34.52 -45.78 28.76
N GLY A 354 -34.91 -45.63 30.05
CA GLY A 354 -35.30 -46.71 30.94
C GLY A 354 -34.15 -47.44 31.63
N GLN A 355 -32.92 -47.05 31.44
CA GLN A 355 -31.74 -47.55 32.11
C GLN A 355 -31.24 -46.55 33.16
N THR A 356 -30.99 -47.02 34.40
CA THR A 356 -30.51 -46.17 35.49
C THR A 356 -29.01 -46.31 35.67
N TYR A 357 -28.34 -45.15 35.77
CA TYR A 357 -26.91 -45.00 36.00
C TYR A 357 -26.70 -44.27 37.32
N THR A 358 -25.78 -44.75 38.12
CA THR A 358 -25.38 -44.07 39.38
C THR A 358 -24.06 -43.36 39.17
N VAL A 359 -23.95 -42.15 39.74
CA VAL A 359 -22.73 -41.32 39.69
C VAL A 359 -22.27 -41.10 41.13
N GLU A 360 -21.03 -41.46 41.41
CA GLU A 360 -20.45 -41.21 42.74
C GLU A 360 -20.20 -39.72 42.92
N SER A 361 -20.62 -39.20 44.06
CA SER A 361 -20.34 -37.79 44.42
C SER A 361 -18.88 -37.63 44.79
N SER A 362 -18.19 -36.72 44.09
CA SER A 362 -16.80 -36.35 44.35
C SER A 362 -16.62 -35.49 45.60
N GLY A 363 -17.68 -34.85 46.07
CA GLY A 363 -17.63 -33.84 47.12
C GLY A 363 -16.96 -32.53 46.63
N SER A 364 -16.66 -32.41 45.36
CA SER A 364 -16.10 -31.22 44.74
C SER A 364 -17.20 -30.23 44.37
N VAL A 365 -16.86 -28.95 44.30
CA VAL A 365 -17.75 -27.94 43.72
C VAL A 365 -17.89 -28.25 42.23
N PRO A 366 -19.11 -28.26 41.67
CA PRO A 366 -19.32 -28.47 40.25
C PRO A 366 -18.53 -27.45 39.42
N HIS A 367 -17.78 -27.96 38.45
CA HIS A 367 -16.90 -27.14 37.60
C HIS A 367 -17.32 -27.20 36.15
N ALA A 368 -17.54 -26.03 35.53
CA ALA A 368 -17.85 -25.89 34.12
C ALA A 368 -16.63 -25.31 33.39
N ASP A 369 -16.01 -26.08 32.48
CA ASP A 369 -14.90 -25.55 31.67
C ASP A 369 -15.39 -25.15 30.29
N LYS A 370 -15.52 -26.08 29.39
CA LYS A 370 -15.89 -25.84 27.99
C LYS A 370 -17.12 -26.64 27.59
N LEU A 371 -18.08 -25.94 26.94
CA LEU A 371 -19.20 -26.63 26.34
C LEU A 371 -18.73 -27.47 25.13
N THR A 372 -18.92 -28.77 25.19
CA THR A 372 -18.48 -29.70 24.14
C THR A 372 -19.53 -29.84 23.04
N ALA A 373 -20.82 -29.81 23.40
CA ALA A 373 -21.95 -29.80 22.47
C ALA A 373 -23.17 -29.13 23.08
N GLY A 374 -24.06 -28.59 22.26
CA GLY A 374 -25.34 -28.00 22.66
C GLY A 374 -25.22 -26.56 23.16
N VAL A 375 -26.07 -26.20 24.12
CA VAL A 375 -26.19 -24.86 24.72
C VAL A 375 -26.29 -24.92 26.24
N MET A 376 -26.06 -23.79 26.91
CA MET A 376 -26.28 -23.70 28.36
C MET A 376 -27.78 -23.69 28.70
N PRO A 377 -28.17 -24.16 29.93
CA PRO A 377 -29.56 -24.31 30.31
C PRO A 377 -30.13 -22.95 30.76
N MET A 378 -30.52 -22.13 29.77
CA MET A 378 -31.03 -20.77 29.98
C MET A 378 -32.56 -20.64 29.73
N GLY A 379 -33.23 -21.75 29.40
CA GLY A 379 -34.66 -21.76 29.13
C GLY A 379 -35.56 -21.76 30.35
N GLU A 380 -36.84 -21.45 30.14
CA GLU A 380 -37.89 -21.53 31.19
C GLU A 380 -38.28 -22.98 31.52
N GLY A 381 -37.80 -23.95 30.77
CA GLY A 381 -38.07 -25.38 30.99
C GLY A 381 -37.08 -26.04 31.92
N TYR A 382 -37.37 -27.31 32.29
CA TYR A 382 -36.42 -28.13 33.04
C TYR A 382 -35.34 -28.66 32.08
N GLU A 383 -34.18 -27.99 32.11
CA GLU A 383 -33.03 -28.26 31.24
C GLU A 383 -31.83 -28.67 32.09
N ILE A 384 -30.99 -29.55 31.51
CA ILE A 384 -29.76 -30.02 32.16
C ILE A 384 -28.60 -30.01 31.16
N VAL A 385 -27.43 -29.60 31.63
CA VAL A 385 -26.14 -29.85 30.98
C VAL A 385 -25.43 -30.94 31.77
N ILE A 386 -24.99 -31.97 31.11
CA ILE A 386 -24.32 -33.16 31.68
C ILE A 386 -22.81 -33.09 31.48
N PRO A 387 -22.00 -33.69 32.37
CA PRO A 387 -20.59 -33.85 32.15
C PRO A 387 -20.31 -34.79 30.97
N LYS A 388 -19.22 -34.55 30.25
CA LYS A 388 -18.80 -35.38 29.13
C LYS A 388 -18.57 -36.83 29.56
N SER A 389 -18.03 -37.06 30.76
CA SER A 389 -17.84 -38.41 31.32
C SER A 389 -19.14 -39.20 31.44
N PHE A 390 -20.27 -38.51 31.73
CA PHE A 390 -21.57 -39.15 31.73
C PHE A 390 -22.08 -39.51 30.32
N ALA A 391 -21.86 -38.64 29.32
CA ALA A 391 -22.14 -38.98 27.93
C ALA A 391 -21.33 -40.18 27.44
N ASP A 392 -20.06 -40.27 27.83
CA ASP A 392 -19.19 -41.42 27.54
C ASP A 392 -19.70 -42.69 28.24
N GLN A 393 -20.24 -42.58 29.47
CA GLN A 393 -20.86 -43.71 30.19
C GLN A 393 -22.15 -44.21 29.52
N LEU A 394 -22.89 -43.33 28.84
CA LEU A 394 -24.04 -43.68 28.02
C LEU A 394 -23.62 -44.38 26.70
N GLY A 395 -22.35 -44.34 26.34
CA GLY A 395 -21.84 -44.84 25.05
C GLY A 395 -22.28 -44.00 23.85
N LEU A 396 -22.60 -42.74 24.05
CA LEU A 396 -23.11 -41.81 23.03
C LEU A 396 -22.10 -40.68 22.74
N SER A 397 -22.12 -40.16 21.51
CA SER A 397 -21.40 -38.92 21.24
C SER A 397 -22.07 -37.74 21.97
N PRO A 398 -21.33 -36.65 22.29
CA PRO A 398 -21.92 -35.49 22.90
C PRO A 398 -23.14 -34.96 22.14
N GLU A 399 -23.12 -34.98 20.82
CA GLU A 399 -24.21 -34.52 19.94
C GLU A 399 -25.43 -35.43 20.01
N ASP A 400 -25.23 -36.76 20.13
CA ASP A 400 -26.29 -37.77 20.18
C ASP A 400 -27.04 -37.79 21.53
N THR A 401 -26.49 -37.19 22.58
CA THR A 401 -27.15 -37.05 23.88
C THR A 401 -28.15 -35.87 23.90
N LEU A 402 -27.96 -34.90 23.01
CA LEU A 402 -28.80 -33.69 23.00
C LEU A 402 -30.26 -34.01 22.68
N GLY A 403 -31.16 -33.37 23.43
CA GLY A 403 -32.59 -33.54 23.28
C GLY A 403 -33.19 -34.75 23.97
N LYS A 404 -32.39 -35.65 24.51
CA LYS A 404 -32.88 -36.75 25.34
C LYS A 404 -33.43 -36.22 26.67
N THR A 405 -34.40 -36.94 27.23
CA THR A 405 -34.93 -36.66 28.56
C THR A 405 -34.25 -37.57 29.59
N VAL A 406 -33.87 -37.01 30.69
CA VAL A 406 -33.29 -37.72 31.84
C VAL A 406 -34.12 -37.50 33.05
N ASP A 407 -34.42 -38.60 33.79
CA ASP A 407 -34.99 -38.51 35.11
C ASP A 407 -33.81 -38.49 36.09
N PHE A 408 -33.55 -37.30 36.63
CA PHE A 408 -32.51 -37.09 37.64
C PHE A 408 -33.10 -37.31 39.06
N SER A 409 -32.38 -38.02 39.90
CA SER A 409 -32.66 -38.12 41.34
C SER A 409 -31.36 -38.01 42.12
N GLY A 410 -31.44 -37.40 43.29
CA GLY A 410 -30.29 -37.20 44.16
C GLY A 410 -30.72 -36.59 45.52
N SER A 411 -29.74 -36.13 46.27
CA SER A 411 -30.00 -35.41 47.52
C SER A 411 -29.24 -34.10 47.53
N ILE A 412 -29.86 -33.04 48.06
CA ILE A 412 -29.19 -31.76 48.38
C ILE A 412 -29.24 -31.48 49.88
N TYR A 413 -28.21 -30.80 50.39
CA TYR A 413 -28.18 -30.47 51.83
C TYR A 413 -29.03 -29.22 52.11
N ASN A 414 -30.01 -29.40 53.03
CA ASN A 414 -30.70 -28.30 53.65
C ASN A 414 -29.98 -27.88 54.93
N TRP A 415 -29.57 -26.62 55.03
CA TRP A 415 -28.84 -26.03 56.16
C TRP A 415 -29.72 -25.15 57.06
N ASP A 416 -31.02 -25.01 56.79
CA ASP A 416 -31.92 -24.09 57.47
C ASP A 416 -32.02 -24.37 58.99
N SER A 417 -31.72 -25.61 59.40
CA SER A 417 -31.68 -26.01 60.83
C SER A 417 -30.33 -25.75 61.54
N GLY A 418 -29.33 -25.20 60.81
CA GLY A 418 -27.96 -25.03 61.29
C GLY A 418 -27.08 -26.28 61.24
N GLN A 419 -27.61 -27.41 60.78
CA GLN A 419 -26.87 -28.62 60.46
C GLN A 419 -27.29 -29.19 59.10
N PRO A 420 -26.36 -29.79 58.32
CA PRO A 420 -26.70 -30.31 57.03
C PRO A 420 -27.61 -31.54 57.14
N VAL A 421 -28.78 -31.48 56.52
CA VAL A 421 -29.69 -32.62 56.37
C VAL A 421 -29.81 -32.92 54.88
N ALA A 422 -29.48 -34.15 54.46
CA ALA A 422 -29.62 -34.57 53.07
C ALA A 422 -31.13 -34.76 52.77
N MET A 423 -31.64 -34.00 51.82
CA MET A 423 -33.02 -34.03 51.40
C MET A 423 -33.11 -34.61 49.97
N PRO A 424 -33.96 -35.61 49.75
CA PRO A 424 -34.09 -36.21 48.41
C PRO A 424 -34.79 -35.27 47.44
N VAL A 425 -34.26 -35.21 46.23
CA VAL A 425 -34.80 -34.37 45.14
C VAL A 425 -34.87 -35.18 43.87
N SER A 426 -35.81 -34.84 43.00
CA SER A 426 -35.91 -35.40 41.67
C SER A 426 -36.47 -34.43 40.66
N VAL A 427 -36.01 -34.51 39.45
CA VAL A 427 -36.52 -33.69 38.33
C VAL A 427 -36.34 -34.43 37.01
N GLN A 428 -37.34 -34.34 36.16
CA GLN A 428 -37.21 -34.78 34.76
C GLN A 428 -36.75 -33.60 33.93
N ALA A 429 -35.58 -33.68 33.33
CA ALA A 429 -34.99 -32.60 32.57
C ALA A 429 -34.57 -33.06 31.16
N LYS A 430 -34.54 -32.09 30.23
CA LYS A 430 -34.05 -32.32 28.88
C LYS A 430 -32.56 -31.98 28.81
N ILE A 431 -31.76 -32.87 28.24
CA ILE A 431 -30.34 -32.62 28.00
C ILE A 431 -30.19 -31.62 26.88
N VAL A 432 -29.69 -30.42 27.19
CA VAL A 432 -29.47 -29.33 26.24
C VAL A 432 -27.99 -29.09 25.92
N GLY A 433 -27.07 -29.62 26.71
CA GLY A 433 -25.64 -29.49 26.48
C GLY A 433 -24.81 -30.56 27.17
N VAL A 434 -23.57 -30.70 26.70
CA VAL A 434 -22.51 -31.54 27.27
C VAL A 434 -21.30 -30.68 27.57
N MET A 435 -20.80 -30.75 28.81
CA MET A 435 -19.74 -29.90 29.36
C MET A 435 -18.45 -30.67 29.61
N ASP A 436 -17.30 -30.10 29.27
CA ASP A 436 -16.02 -30.49 29.85
C ASP A 436 -15.98 -29.95 31.29
N THR A 437 -15.83 -30.86 32.25
CA THR A 437 -15.82 -30.53 33.69
C THR A 437 -14.41 -30.73 34.30
N THR A 438 -13.37 -30.60 33.46
CA THR A 438 -11.97 -30.78 33.84
C THR A 438 -11.46 -29.54 34.55
N VAL A 439 -11.05 -29.68 35.80
CA VAL A 439 -10.37 -28.67 36.59
C VAL A 439 -8.88 -28.71 36.27
N ARG A 440 -8.27 -27.53 36.01
CA ARG A 440 -6.84 -27.40 35.80
C ARG A 440 -6.25 -26.46 36.84
N TYR A 441 -5.17 -26.85 37.50
CA TYR A 441 -4.53 -26.06 38.56
C TYR A 441 -3.02 -26.18 38.55
N ASP A 442 -2.34 -25.15 39.06
CA ASP A 442 -0.88 -25.14 39.14
C ASP A 442 -0.41 -25.92 40.37
N TYR A 443 0.58 -26.79 40.11
CA TYR A 443 1.29 -27.51 41.18
C TYR A 443 2.80 -27.42 40.92
N GLY A 444 3.44 -26.39 41.48
CA GLY A 444 4.83 -26.09 41.21
C GLY A 444 5.02 -25.65 39.76
N ASP A 445 5.88 -26.35 39.01
CA ASP A 445 6.16 -26.06 37.59
C ASP A 445 5.26 -26.82 36.60
N GLN A 446 4.22 -27.52 37.11
CA GLN A 446 3.34 -28.37 36.29
C GLN A 446 1.87 -27.96 36.48
N VAL A 447 1.11 -28.03 35.39
CA VAL A 447 -0.35 -27.94 35.44
C VAL A 447 -0.93 -29.34 35.57
N LEU A 448 -1.62 -29.61 36.65
CA LEU A 448 -2.34 -30.84 36.90
C LEU A 448 -3.82 -30.66 36.56
N SER A 449 -4.51 -31.78 36.26
CA SER A 449 -5.93 -31.78 35.96
C SER A 449 -6.64 -32.99 36.52
N TYR A 450 -7.91 -32.80 36.89
CA TYR A 450 -8.83 -33.88 37.24
C TYR A 450 -10.23 -33.53 36.71
N THR A 451 -11.08 -34.52 36.49
CA THR A 451 -12.44 -34.31 36.02
C THR A 451 -13.43 -34.46 37.18
N VAL A 452 -14.43 -33.57 37.21
CA VAL A 452 -15.53 -33.62 38.16
C VAL A 452 -16.72 -34.31 37.49
N ASP A 453 -16.88 -35.61 37.72
CA ASP A 453 -17.85 -36.45 37.02
C ASP A 453 -19.30 -36.23 37.48
N ASP A 454 -19.49 -35.66 38.67
CA ASP A 454 -20.80 -35.33 39.27
C ASP A 454 -21.24 -33.87 39.06
N ALA A 455 -20.62 -33.15 38.12
CA ALA A 455 -20.97 -31.76 37.81
C ALA A 455 -22.13 -31.70 36.81
N PHE A 456 -23.33 -31.61 37.30
CA PHE A 456 -24.57 -31.43 36.57
C PHE A 456 -25.09 -29.99 36.73
N PHE A 457 -25.43 -29.33 35.60
CA PHE A 457 -25.87 -27.95 35.63
C PHE A 457 -27.32 -27.84 35.15
N PHE A 458 -28.18 -27.34 35.98
CA PHE A 458 -29.61 -27.22 35.72
C PHE A 458 -30.02 -25.79 35.43
N SER A 459 -31.13 -25.64 34.69
CA SER A 459 -31.81 -24.35 34.56
C SER A 459 -32.31 -23.86 35.91
N LYS A 460 -32.48 -22.54 36.03
CA LYS A 460 -33.00 -21.94 37.27
C LYS A 460 -34.32 -22.59 37.70
N SER A 461 -35.26 -22.79 36.77
CA SER A 461 -36.57 -23.42 37.05
C SER A 461 -36.44 -24.84 37.61
N ALA A 462 -35.52 -25.66 37.08
CA ALA A 462 -35.30 -27.02 37.61
C ALA A 462 -34.63 -26.99 38.99
N LEU A 463 -33.71 -26.06 39.20
CA LEU A 463 -33.06 -25.90 40.49
C LEU A 463 -34.04 -25.40 41.56
N ASP A 464 -34.89 -24.41 41.26
CA ASP A 464 -35.91 -23.90 42.16
C ASP A 464 -36.92 -24.98 42.56
N GLU A 465 -37.32 -25.85 41.64
CA GLU A 465 -38.17 -27.01 41.92
C GLU A 465 -37.49 -27.98 42.89
N MET A 466 -36.23 -28.35 42.66
CA MET A 466 -35.48 -29.23 43.57
C MET A 466 -35.27 -28.62 44.95
N ARG A 467 -35.00 -27.32 45.03
CA ARG A 467 -34.88 -26.61 46.32
C ARG A 467 -36.21 -26.58 47.09
N SER A 468 -37.33 -26.42 46.37
CA SER A 468 -38.68 -26.51 46.96
C SER A 468 -38.95 -27.92 47.53
N GLN A 469 -38.56 -28.99 46.79
CA GLN A 469 -38.69 -30.35 47.29
C GLN A 469 -37.83 -30.62 48.54
N ALA A 470 -36.67 -29.98 48.63
CA ALA A 470 -35.78 -30.07 49.78
C ALA A 470 -36.15 -29.14 50.95
N GLU A 471 -37.29 -28.46 50.85
CA GLU A 471 -37.78 -27.53 51.88
C GLU A 471 -36.75 -26.42 52.25
N ILE A 472 -35.88 -26.03 51.28
CA ILE A 472 -34.88 -24.97 51.50
C ILE A 472 -35.57 -23.63 51.38
N THR A 473 -35.66 -22.91 52.50
CA THR A 473 -36.31 -21.60 52.57
C THR A 473 -35.32 -20.45 52.76
N SER A 474 -34.09 -20.77 53.12
CA SER A 474 -33.02 -19.79 53.36
C SER A 474 -31.82 -20.07 52.43
N GLY A 475 -31.03 -19.03 52.26
CA GLY A 475 -29.84 -19.08 51.43
C GLY A 475 -30.11 -19.03 49.94
N GLU A 476 -29.21 -18.41 49.25
CA GLU A 476 -29.29 -18.21 47.80
C GLU A 476 -28.40 -19.22 47.06
N SER A 477 -28.72 -19.45 45.80
CA SER A 477 -27.94 -20.38 44.96
C SER A 477 -26.64 -19.74 44.51
N ASN A 478 -25.53 -20.39 44.76
CA ASN A 478 -24.25 -19.98 44.19
C ASN A 478 -24.27 -20.14 42.67
N PHE A 479 -23.72 -19.18 41.98
CA PHE A 479 -23.57 -19.24 40.54
C PHE A 479 -22.24 -18.66 40.06
N VAL A 480 -21.87 -19.05 38.86
CA VAL A 480 -20.67 -18.59 38.18
C VAL A 480 -21.06 -17.84 36.90
N ILE A 481 -20.56 -16.63 36.78
CA ILE A 481 -20.69 -15.80 35.58
C ILE A 481 -19.47 -16.07 34.69
N ARG A 482 -19.65 -16.58 33.50
CA ARG A 482 -18.59 -16.68 32.50
C ARG A 482 -18.54 -15.40 31.67
N ALA A 483 -17.47 -14.62 31.82
CA ALA A 483 -17.22 -13.45 30.98
C ALA A 483 -16.82 -13.84 29.56
N LYS A 484 -17.12 -12.99 28.56
CA LYS A 484 -16.72 -13.21 27.17
C LYS A 484 -15.25 -12.90 26.92
N THR A 485 -14.73 -11.89 27.60
CA THR A 485 -13.34 -11.46 27.45
C THR A 485 -12.68 -11.21 28.81
N PRO A 486 -11.35 -11.22 28.87
CA PRO A 486 -10.61 -10.85 30.08
C PRO A 486 -10.96 -9.45 30.62
N ALA A 487 -11.20 -8.49 29.75
CA ALA A 487 -11.59 -7.13 30.15
C ALA A 487 -13.00 -7.11 30.75
N ASP A 488 -13.93 -7.90 30.20
CA ASP A 488 -15.28 -8.04 30.76
C ASP A 488 -15.26 -8.67 32.14
N MET A 489 -14.41 -9.69 32.35
CA MET A 489 -14.23 -10.35 33.64
C MET A 489 -13.80 -9.35 34.73
N ILE A 490 -12.79 -8.51 34.39
CA ILE A 490 -12.29 -7.50 35.34
C ILE A 490 -13.38 -6.44 35.62
N ALA A 491 -14.09 -6.00 34.58
CA ALA A 491 -15.17 -5.04 34.72
C ALA A 491 -16.32 -5.56 35.61
N ILE A 492 -16.72 -6.82 35.44
CA ILE A 492 -17.73 -7.49 36.28
C ILE A 492 -17.23 -7.61 37.73
N LYS A 493 -15.96 -8.03 37.92
CA LYS A 493 -15.33 -8.08 39.26
C LYS A 493 -15.37 -6.72 39.95
N ASP A 494 -14.96 -5.65 39.27
CA ASP A 494 -14.91 -4.29 39.84
C ASP A 494 -16.30 -3.76 40.15
N GLU A 495 -17.32 -4.06 39.32
CA GLU A 495 -18.72 -3.73 39.56
C GLU A 495 -19.27 -4.42 40.81
N LEU A 496 -19.04 -5.73 40.96
CA LEU A 496 -19.45 -6.50 42.14
C LEU A 496 -18.76 -6.00 43.40
N ASN A 497 -17.45 -5.73 43.34
CA ASN A 497 -16.70 -5.18 44.48
C ASN A 497 -17.23 -3.80 44.91
N ALA A 498 -17.62 -2.94 43.95
CA ALA A 498 -18.21 -1.63 44.27
C ALA A 498 -19.58 -1.74 44.98
N GLU A 499 -20.29 -2.85 44.77
CA GLU A 499 -21.55 -3.18 45.45
C GLU A 499 -21.33 -3.93 46.79
N GLY A 500 -20.07 -4.14 47.19
CA GLY A 500 -19.72 -4.84 48.41
C GLY A 500 -19.74 -6.38 48.31
N ILE A 501 -19.85 -6.91 47.10
CA ILE A 501 -19.83 -8.36 46.80
C ILE A 501 -18.40 -8.74 46.41
N VAL A 502 -17.81 -9.69 47.14
CA VAL A 502 -16.45 -10.18 46.85
C VAL A 502 -16.53 -11.43 45.97
N PRO A 503 -16.35 -11.31 44.65
CA PRO A 503 -16.39 -12.48 43.78
C PRO A 503 -15.10 -13.29 43.92
N LEU A 504 -15.19 -14.59 43.65
CA LEU A 504 -14.04 -15.48 43.55
C LEU A 504 -13.70 -15.77 42.08
N GLY A 505 -12.41 -15.78 41.76
CA GLY A 505 -11.92 -16.05 40.41
C GLY A 505 -10.40 -15.91 40.30
N ARG A 506 -9.85 -16.19 39.12
CA ARG A 506 -8.40 -16.07 38.88
C ARG A 506 -8.02 -14.66 38.42
N PHE A 507 -8.48 -13.64 39.12
CA PHE A 507 -8.38 -12.23 38.70
C PHE A 507 -6.94 -11.76 38.55
N GLU A 508 -6.04 -12.08 39.50
CA GLU A 508 -4.65 -11.62 39.46
C GLU A 508 -3.96 -12.04 38.17
N LEU A 509 -4.16 -13.31 37.75
CA LEU A 509 -3.57 -13.83 36.54
C LEU A 509 -4.09 -13.12 35.27
N VAL A 510 -5.39 -12.86 35.22
CA VAL A 510 -6.04 -12.16 34.13
C VAL A 510 -5.68 -10.67 34.11
N GLU A 511 -5.64 -10.01 35.26
CA GLU A 511 -5.23 -8.59 35.38
C GLU A 511 -3.80 -8.36 34.93
N ASP A 512 -2.87 -9.20 35.38
CA ASP A 512 -1.47 -9.11 34.98
C ASP A 512 -1.32 -9.23 33.46
N MET A 513 -2.07 -10.14 32.82
CA MET A 513 -2.08 -10.32 31.38
C MET A 513 -2.70 -9.12 30.65
N VAL A 514 -3.82 -8.59 31.14
CA VAL A 514 -4.45 -7.39 30.56
C VAL A 514 -3.50 -6.20 30.68
N ARG A 515 -2.85 -6.03 31.83
CA ARG A 515 -1.87 -4.96 32.06
C ARG A 515 -0.65 -5.09 31.16
N LEU A 516 -0.08 -6.30 31.01
CA LEU A 516 1.03 -6.58 30.11
C LEU A 516 0.63 -6.30 28.66
N ASN A 517 -0.57 -6.72 28.25
CA ASN A 517 -1.09 -6.45 26.92
C ASN A 517 -1.27 -4.95 26.66
N GLN A 518 -1.81 -4.20 27.61
CA GLN A 518 -1.97 -2.75 27.50
C GLN A 518 -0.61 -2.04 27.42
N GLN A 519 0.36 -2.40 28.27
CA GLN A 519 1.70 -1.84 28.24
C GLN A 519 2.42 -2.15 26.93
N THR A 520 2.32 -3.40 26.44
CA THR A 520 2.92 -3.81 25.18
C THR A 520 2.29 -3.08 24.00
N THR A 521 0.96 -2.92 23.99
CA THR A 521 0.24 -2.19 22.93
C THR A 521 0.60 -0.70 22.95
N GLN A 522 0.75 -0.08 24.12
CA GLN A 522 1.06 1.34 24.26
C GLN A 522 2.52 1.66 23.90
N GLN A 523 3.49 0.81 24.29
CA GLN A 523 4.89 0.94 23.89
C GLN A 523 5.10 0.61 22.41
N SER A 524 4.47 -0.43 21.91
CA SER A 524 4.55 -0.82 20.49
C SER A 524 3.90 0.24 19.58
N GLY A 525 2.80 0.87 20.00
CA GLY A 525 2.08 1.86 19.20
C GLY A 525 2.93 3.07 18.83
N SER A 526 3.77 3.58 19.73
CA SER A 526 4.66 4.71 19.44
C SER A 526 5.81 4.32 18.49
N ALA A 527 6.43 3.17 18.70
CA ALA A 527 7.49 2.64 17.83
C ALA A 527 6.94 2.33 16.43
N VAL A 528 5.78 1.70 16.35
CA VAL A 528 5.05 1.41 15.12
C VAL A 528 4.77 2.69 14.33
N MET A 529 4.31 3.75 14.99
CA MET A 529 4.05 5.04 14.35
C MET A 529 5.33 5.66 13.77
N VAL A 530 6.43 5.65 14.52
CA VAL A 530 7.72 6.18 14.06
C VAL A 530 8.25 5.41 12.85
N ILE A 531 8.19 4.07 12.88
CA ILE A 531 8.64 3.21 11.77
C ILE A 531 7.78 3.43 10.53
N SER A 532 6.45 3.57 10.69
CA SER A 532 5.53 3.85 9.57
C SER A 532 5.83 5.19 8.91
N VAL A 533 6.04 6.24 9.72
CA VAL A 533 6.40 7.56 9.21
C VAL A 533 7.75 7.51 8.48
N LEU A 534 8.75 6.82 9.04
CA LEU A 534 10.05 6.65 8.41
C LEU A 534 9.95 5.92 7.06
N ALA A 535 9.15 4.86 6.98
CA ALA A 535 8.92 4.12 5.73
C ALA A 535 8.32 5.03 4.64
N VAL A 536 7.30 5.82 4.98
CA VAL A 536 6.66 6.77 4.06
C VAL A 536 7.64 7.87 3.63
N VAL A 537 8.47 8.39 4.54
CA VAL A 537 9.49 9.42 4.22
C VAL A 537 10.53 8.88 3.26
N VAL A 538 11.00 7.65 3.45
CA VAL A 538 11.96 6.99 2.55
C VAL A 538 11.36 6.83 1.15
N ASP A 539 10.13 6.33 1.03
CA ASP A 539 9.44 6.20 -0.26
C ASP A 539 9.27 7.56 -0.95
N LEU A 540 8.84 8.58 -0.21
CA LEU A 540 8.69 9.93 -0.74
C LEU A 540 10.02 10.48 -1.27
N ALA A 541 11.10 10.33 -0.51
CA ALA A 541 12.43 10.80 -0.89
C ALA A 541 12.93 10.11 -2.18
N VAL A 542 12.84 8.78 -2.25
CA VAL A 542 13.26 8.01 -3.44
C VAL A 542 12.39 8.35 -4.65
N ALA A 543 11.07 8.45 -4.47
CA ALA A 543 10.16 8.81 -5.55
C ALA A 543 10.43 10.23 -6.06
N LEU A 544 10.70 11.19 -5.18
CA LEU A 544 11.02 12.57 -5.55
C LEU A 544 12.35 12.66 -6.32
N VAL A 545 13.41 12.03 -5.82
CA VAL A 545 14.72 11.97 -6.50
C VAL A 545 14.57 11.33 -7.88
N THR A 546 13.83 10.23 -7.98
CA THR A 546 13.55 9.56 -9.25
C THR A 546 12.78 10.46 -10.21
N ALA A 547 11.75 11.15 -9.75
CA ALA A 547 10.95 12.07 -10.57
C ALA A 547 11.78 13.27 -11.06
N LEU A 548 12.65 13.82 -10.19
CA LEU A 548 13.53 14.95 -10.55
C LEU A 548 14.62 14.54 -11.55
N SER A 549 15.23 13.37 -11.38
CA SER A 549 16.24 12.85 -12.32
C SER A 549 15.69 12.62 -13.74
N ARG A 550 14.38 12.40 -13.86
CA ARG A 550 13.70 12.17 -15.15
C ARG A 550 13.30 13.44 -15.90
N ARG A 551 13.42 14.62 -15.28
CA ARG A 551 13.01 15.88 -15.93
C ARG A 551 13.68 16.07 -17.28
N ARG A 552 14.99 15.81 -17.38
CA ARG A 552 15.75 15.91 -18.64
C ARG A 552 15.31 14.86 -19.65
N GLU A 553 15.08 13.63 -19.26
CA GLU A 553 14.55 12.57 -20.14
C GLU A 553 13.21 13.00 -20.76
N PHE A 554 12.27 13.45 -19.93
CA PHE A 554 10.95 13.91 -20.39
C PHE A 554 11.03 15.13 -21.31
N ALA A 555 11.95 16.08 -21.05
CA ALA A 555 12.19 17.20 -21.94
C ALA A 555 12.68 16.73 -23.32
N ILE A 556 13.58 15.73 -23.37
CA ILE A 556 14.06 15.13 -24.63
C ILE A 556 12.92 14.44 -25.38
N PHE A 557 12.04 13.71 -24.67
CA PHE A 557 10.85 13.14 -25.29
C PHE A 557 9.94 14.23 -25.89
N GLN A 558 9.69 15.35 -25.17
CA GLN A 558 8.83 16.43 -25.64
C GLN A 558 9.37 17.06 -26.93
N ILE A 559 10.66 17.38 -27.02
CA ILE A 559 11.26 17.92 -28.25
C ILE A 559 11.29 16.89 -29.39
N SER A 560 11.20 15.58 -29.07
CA SER A 560 11.06 14.51 -30.06
C SER A 560 9.62 14.30 -30.53
N GLY A 561 8.67 15.14 -30.03
CA GLY A 561 7.27 15.12 -30.46
C GLY A 561 6.31 14.37 -29.54
N TYR A 562 6.71 14.00 -28.32
CA TYR A 562 5.83 13.38 -27.34
C TYR A 562 5.01 14.44 -26.61
N GLY A 563 3.68 14.34 -26.67
CA GLY A 563 2.78 15.15 -25.87
C GLY A 563 2.72 14.66 -24.41
N LYS A 564 2.16 15.48 -23.52
CA LYS A 564 2.02 15.15 -22.09
C LYS A 564 1.31 13.82 -21.84
N SER A 565 0.26 13.50 -22.63
CA SER A 565 -0.47 12.23 -22.52
C SER A 565 0.40 11.01 -22.85
N HIS A 566 1.32 11.15 -23.82
CA HIS A 566 2.26 10.10 -24.16
C HIS A 566 3.26 9.84 -23.02
N LEU A 567 3.79 10.91 -22.41
CA LEU A 567 4.70 10.81 -21.26
C LEU A 567 4.02 10.14 -20.07
N MET A 568 2.77 10.48 -19.81
CA MET A 568 1.98 9.85 -18.76
C MET A 568 1.77 8.36 -19.02
N SER A 569 1.50 7.96 -20.27
CA SER A 569 1.35 6.56 -20.64
C SER A 569 2.66 5.76 -20.44
N ILE A 570 3.82 6.35 -20.79
CA ILE A 570 5.13 5.72 -20.56
C ILE A 570 5.42 5.60 -19.07
N ALA A 571 5.19 6.67 -18.29
CA ALA A 571 5.37 6.65 -16.84
C ALA A 571 4.45 5.63 -16.17
N SER A 572 3.18 5.54 -16.59
CA SER A 572 2.24 4.52 -16.08
C SER A 572 2.74 3.10 -16.35
N ALA A 573 3.22 2.83 -17.55
CA ALA A 573 3.76 1.52 -17.91
C ALA A 573 5.00 1.16 -17.07
N GLU A 574 5.88 2.13 -16.82
CA GLU A 574 7.10 1.92 -16.02
C GLU A 574 6.78 1.64 -14.56
N TYR A 575 5.92 2.45 -13.92
CA TYR A 575 5.55 2.23 -12.53
C TYR A 575 4.70 0.97 -12.33
N LEU A 576 3.91 0.57 -13.32
CA LEU A 576 3.23 -0.72 -13.32
C LEU A 576 4.23 -1.88 -13.32
N MET A 577 5.25 -1.82 -14.18
CA MET A 577 6.32 -2.82 -14.20
C MET A 577 7.13 -2.83 -12.90
N LEU A 578 7.47 -1.66 -12.35
CA LEU A 578 8.17 -1.54 -11.07
C LEU A 578 7.33 -2.13 -9.93
N GLY A 579 6.04 -1.81 -9.86
CA GLY A 579 5.14 -2.31 -8.81
C GLY A 579 4.97 -3.83 -8.87
N ILE A 580 4.69 -4.38 -10.06
CA ILE A 580 4.57 -5.83 -10.25
C ILE A 580 5.91 -6.51 -9.98
N GLY A 581 7.00 -5.99 -10.54
CA GLY A 581 8.35 -6.53 -10.35
C GLY A 581 8.77 -6.54 -8.88
N SER A 582 8.54 -5.44 -8.15
CA SER A 582 8.84 -5.34 -6.72
C SER A 582 7.99 -6.30 -5.90
N ALA A 583 6.70 -6.47 -6.22
CA ALA A 583 5.84 -7.42 -5.54
C ALA A 583 6.29 -8.88 -5.75
N VAL A 584 6.68 -9.23 -6.98
CA VAL A 584 7.22 -10.58 -7.29
C VAL A 584 8.55 -10.82 -6.57
N ILE A 585 9.45 -9.84 -6.57
CA ILE A 585 10.74 -9.94 -5.87
C ILE A 585 10.50 -10.03 -4.36
N PHE A 586 9.59 -9.21 -3.79
CA PHE A 586 9.22 -9.29 -2.38
C PHE A 586 8.76 -10.71 -2.00
N LEU A 587 7.85 -11.31 -2.78
CA LEU A 587 7.41 -12.69 -2.54
C LEU A 587 8.56 -13.70 -2.63
N GLY A 588 9.47 -13.53 -3.59
CA GLY A 588 10.62 -14.42 -3.77
C GLY A 588 11.65 -14.36 -2.63
N ILE A 589 11.88 -13.16 -2.05
CA ILE A 589 12.84 -12.96 -0.95
C ILE A 589 12.18 -12.96 0.42
N SER A 590 10.87 -13.14 0.52
CA SER A 590 10.11 -13.14 1.78
C SER A 590 10.67 -14.10 2.83
N PRO A 591 11.22 -15.33 2.53
CA PRO A 591 11.85 -16.16 3.53
C PRO A 591 13.07 -15.50 4.18
N LEU A 592 13.88 -14.78 3.39
CA LEU A 592 15.04 -14.04 3.90
C LEU A 592 14.60 -12.83 4.74
N LEU A 593 13.58 -12.10 4.29
CA LEU A 593 13.01 -10.99 5.06
C LEU A 593 12.42 -11.47 6.38
N ASN A 594 11.80 -12.65 6.38
CA ASN A 594 11.24 -13.26 7.58
C ASN A 594 12.30 -13.57 8.64
N LEU A 595 13.50 -13.99 8.26
CA LEU A 595 14.62 -14.17 9.19
C LEU A 595 14.97 -12.86 9.91
N GLY A 596 14.95 -11.73 9.20
CA GLY A 596 15.17 -10.41 9.78
C GLY A 596 14.00 -9.96 10.66
N THR A 597 12.76 -10.08 10.19
CA THR A 597 11.59 -9.62 10.95
C THR A 597 11.37 -10.44 12.22
N THR A 598 11.66 -11.73 12.21
CA THR A 598 11.61 -12.58 13.40
C THR A 598 12.77 -12.28 14.37
N ALA A 599 13.99 -12.07 13.86
CA ALA A 599 15.16 -11.78 14.71
C ALA A 599 15.06 -10.42 15.42
N PHE A 600 14.59 -9.37 14.74
CA PHE A 600 14.60 -7.99 15.27
C PHE A 600 13.28 -7.58 15.92
N TRP A 601 12.14 -8.11 15.45
CA TRP A 601 10.80 -7.67 15.88
C TRP A 601 9.88 -8.80 16.34
N ASN A 602 10.36 -10.07 16.33
CA ASN A 602 9.56 -11.26 16.61
C ASN A 602 8.27 -11.36 15.78
N VAL A 603 8.33 -10.90 14.52
CA VAL A 603 7.20 -10.89 13.59
C VAL A 603 7.40 -11.92 12.50
N ASN A 604 6.49 -12.88 12.39
CA ASN A 604 6.47 -13.88 11.31
C ASN A 604 5.60 -13.38 10.15
N ILE A 605 6.25 -13.08 9.01
CA ILE A 605 5.57 -12.60 7.79
C ILE A 605 5.24 -13.71 6.80
N MET A 606 5.58 -14.98 7.09
CA MET A 606 5.33 -16.13 6.19
C MET A 606 3.87 -16.59 6.14
N ASN A 607 2.96 -15.92 6.84
CA ASN A 607 1.53 -16.16 6.71
C ASN A 607 1.02 -15.65 5.34
N GLY A 608 0.19 -16.44 4.65
CA GLY A 608 -0.34 -16.09 3.33
C GLY A 608 -1.08 -14.74 3.27
N LYS A 609 -1.79 -14.37 4.34
CA LYS A 609 -2.41 -13.03 4.45
C LYS A 609 -1.35 -11.91 4.50
N MET A 610 -0.29 -12.08 5.28
CA MET A 610 0.79 -11.09 5.41
C MET A 610 1.58 -10.94 4.12
N LEU A 611 1.88 -12.05 3.44
CA LEU A 611 2.53 -12.02 2.12
C LEU A 611 1.69 -11.26 1.09
N GLY A 612 0.37 -11.48 1.09
CA GLY A 612 -0.56 -10.74 0.23
C GLY A 612 -0.59 -9.23 0.53
N ILE A 613 -0.63 -8.87 1.81
CA ILE A 613 -0.59 -7.45 2.25
C ILE A 613 0.76 -6.82 1.86
N GLY A 614 1.89 -7.49 2.10
CA GLY A 614 3.21 -6.98 1.74
C GLY A 614 3.37 -6.76 0.23
N ALA A 615 2.92 -7.70 -0.60
CA ALA A 615 2.91 -7.54 -2.06
C ALA A 615 1.99 -6.36 -2.50
N ALA A 616 0.84 -6.18 -1.86
CA ALA A 616 -0.05 -5.05 -2.13
C ALA A 616 0.58 -3.71 -1.73
N LEU A 617 1.29 -3.65 -0.60
CA LEU A 617 1.98 -2.45 -0.13
C LEU A 617 3.09 -2.02 -1.10
N THR A 618 3.91 -2.96 -1.63
CA THR A 618 4.92 -2.64 -2.66
C THR A 618 4.28 -2.04 -3.91
N PHE A 619 3.15 -2.57 -4.33
CA PHE A 619 2.44 -2.08 -5.51
C PHE A 619 1.83 -0.68 -5.26
N LEU A 620 1.22 -0.45 -4.10
CA LEU A 620 0.64 0.85 -3.71
C LEU A 620 1.72 1.94 -3.59
N ALA A 621 2.88 1.61 -3.01
CA ALA A 621 4.00 2.54 -2.94
C ALA A 621 4.53 2.93 -4.33
N ALA A 622 4.61 1.98 -5.28
CA ALA A 622 4.94 2.27 -6.67
C ALA A 622 3.88 3.19 -7.33
N LEU A 623 2.59 2.97 -7.06
CA LEU A 623 1.51 3.83 -7.56
C LEU A 623 1.65 5.27 -7.03
N PHE A 624 2.05 5.43 -5.78
CA PHE A 624 2.32 6.75 -5.20
C PHE A 624 3.50 7.45 -5.90
N GLY A 625 4.58 6.73 -6.19
CA GLY A 625 5.70 7.23 -6.99
C GLY A 625 5.27 7.70 -8.39
N TRP A 626 4.31 7.00 -9.02
CA TRP A 626 3.71 7.42 -10.28
C TRP A 626 2.99 8.77 -10.16
N VAL A 627 2.21 8.99 -9.10
CA VAL A 627 1.50 10.26 -8.87
C VAL A 627 2.48 11.43 -8.77
N LEU A 628 3.58 11.27 -8.03
CA LEU A 628 4.63 12.29 -7.91
C LEU A 628 5.30 12.58 -9.26
N THR A 629 5.63 11.54 -10.03
CA THR A 629 6.21 11.70 -11.36
C THR A 629 5.25 12.41 -12.30
N ALA A 630 3.96 12.11 -12.22
CA ALA A 630 2.91 12.78 -12.98
C ALA A 630 2.83 14.28 -12.64
N ALA A 631 2.87 14.64 -11.36
CA ALA A 631 2.85 16.03 -10.90
C ALA A 631 4.08 16.81 -11.38
N VAL A 632 5.27 16.21 -11.31
CA VAL A 632 6.51 16.82 -11.83
C VAL A 632 6.45 16.99 -13.35
N THR A 633 5.91 16.02 -14.08
CA THR A 633 5.80 16.05 -15.55
C THR A 633 4.80 17.10 -16.02
N ALA A 634 3.68 17.29 -15.31
CA ALA A 634 2.65 18.27 -15.65
C ALA A 634 3.19 19.71 -15.69
N ASN A 635 4.14 20.03 -14.79
CA ASN A 635 4.71 21.35 -14.64
C ASN A 635 6.00 21.59 -15.46
N ASN A 636 6.50 20.61 -16.21
CA ASN A 636 7.73 20.75 -16.99
C ASN A 636 7.47 21.49 -18.29
N LYS A 637 8.12 22.66 -18.46
CA LYS A 637 8.30 23.30 -19.77
C LYS A 637 9.64 22.81 -20.35
N ALA A 638 9.63 22.01 -21.43
CA ALA A 638 10.85 21.42 -22.04
C ALA A 638 11.94 22.47 -22.31
N SER A 639 11.53 23.67 -22.77
CA SER A 639 12.45 24.77 -23.08
C SER A 639 13.18 25.32 -21.85
N ALA A 640 12.62 25.20 -20.67
CA ALA A 640 13.25 25.68 -19.43
C ALA A 640 14.23 24.63 -18.87
N VAL A 641 13.87 23.34 -18.95
CA VAL A 641 14.70 22.25 -18.40
C VAL A 641 15.98 22.02 -19.20
N LEU A 642 15.92 22.21 -20.52
CA LEU A 642 17.09 22.04 -21.41
C LEU A 642 18.04 23.23 -21.36
N LYS A 643 17.62 24.41 -20.85
CA LYS A 643 18.51 25.56 -20.62
C LYS A 643 19.31 25.51 -19.30
N THR A 644 18.87 24.76 -18.29
CA THR A 644 19.52 24.70 -16.98
C THR A 644 20.75 23.78 -16.93
N GLY A 645 21.19 23.25 -18.05
CA GLY A 645 22.44 22.47 -18.17
C GLY A 645 23.72 23.32 -18.25
N GLU A 646 23.62 24.64 -18.18
CA GLU A 646 24.75 25.58 -18.23
C GLU A 646 25.24 26.10 -16.86
N HIS A 647 25.12 25.27 -15.79
CA HIS A 647 25.78 25.58 -14.51
C HIS A 647 26.45 24.36 -13.91
#